data_8bb8718ed9ac03c87e6adaa6a5ec5f34
#
_entry.id   8bb8718ed9ac03c87e6adaa6a5ec5f34
#
_cell.length_a   1.000
_cell.length_b   1.000
_cell.length_c   1.000
_cell.angle_alpha   90.00
_cell.angle_beta   90.00
_cell.angle_gamma   90.00
#
_symmetry.space_group_name_H-M   'P 1'
#
loop_
_entity.id
_entity.type
_entity.pdbx_description
1 polymer ?
#
loop_
_entity_poly.entity_id
_entity_poly.type
_entity_poly.pdbx_seq_one_letter_code
_entity_poly.pdbx_strand_id
1 'polypeptide(L)'
;MGRGRVDHTAVKRLLNEKKQTLRDSQLFSSRNMAGYFEDIATAQTKRYNYNRRIRVKLVWKPKSEELAVTDNSVIAINSGNKMVTSKKGRLERFWIIFGFFAHELGHLLYSDFLVLQTYMNSLEKFKWYPIKPDLPDPGDKIRESELWDYVKADPKNLQALMLVAKNINNIIEDGYIENRILNNFPGSIGTALEEMRESFFEDIPTVSELIEEENAGERHIFESIMQVMLSYAKFGEIKYGSEPLTDERVQTVFALLDDIDKALLNKSAKERLIATNTILVRCWDYIKEFCEYVKERSNQTGSELEEIISQILGNQVGSSTVGKGRGTPVPEAFGTGEKSFTILKRKKTKEEAGNKGEEEGSGAGNEEGEGNSEGEYGNESESDGGVMMKGDGSGKQEASESEGGRIDYHETDEIDSGDKEGSVERDDDYKREIYDKAASDIERLLDKMAENAACKELEQNRTKELNQAAQNISYGDAHKGINVKIKRIAEVDESLVEQYDLVAAPLLTISRQLQASLLRQLKDSRRGGKQTGLLMGRRLNSSSLHRNDGKVFYKNALPNETPELAVALLIDESGSMRCYDRCTYARAAAIILHDFCDKLDIPIMIYGHTTGDDYEVQLFSYAEFDGYDNNDKYRLMDIAARDCNRDGAALRFVAEQLTKRPEEIKLLILISDGQPADTGYHGTIAEEDLRGIKQEYRRKGVLFVAAAIGNDKENIERIYGDSYMDITDLSDLPAKLTAVVKRHIRV
;
A
#
# COMPACT_ATOMS: atom_id res chain seq x y z
N MET A 1 -3.89 10.21 -36.87
CA MET A 1 -5.28 10.24 -36.32
C MET A 1 -5.19 9.61 -34.96
N GLY A 2 -5.58 10.36 -33.96
CA GLY A 2 -5.31 10.03 -32.57
C GLY A 2 -5.97 8.75 -32.10
N ARG A 3 -5.52 8.32 -30.93
CA ARG A 3 -6.11 7.32 -30.02
C ARG A 3 -7.61 7.26 -30.25
N GLY A 4 -8.18 6.08 -30.41
CA GLY A 4 -9.63 5.91 -30.49
C GLY A 4 -10.26 6.72 -29.38
N ARG A 5 -10.95 7.80 -29.71
CA ARG A 5 -11.51 8.73 -28.73
C ARG A 5 -12.49 7.94 -27.87
N VAL A 6 -12.04 7.59 -26.67
CA VAL A 6 -12.97 7.24 -25.60
C VAL A 6 -14.01 8.37 -25.63
N ASP A 7 -15.28 8.02 -25.71
CA ASP A 7 -16.33 9.04 -25.68
C ASP A 7 -16.29 9.69 -24.30
N HIS A 8 -15.52 10.77 -24.20
CA HIS A 8 -15.35 11.54 -22.96
C HIS A 8 -16.68 11.97 -22.35
N THR A 9 -17.74 12.05 -23.17
CA THR A 9 -19.08 12.39 -22.72
C THR A 9 -19.73 11.22 -22.00
N ALA A 10 -19.58 10.01 -22.53
CA ALA A 10 -20.05 8.77 -21.88
C ALA A 10 -19.28 8.48 -20.59
N VAL A 11 -17.96 8.68 -20.60
CA VAL A 11 -17.12 8.53 -19.39
C VAL A 11 -17.52 9.54 -18.32
N LYS A 12 -17.67 10.83 -18.67
CA LYS A 12 -18.12 11.86 -17.72
C LYS A 12 -19.51 11.57 -17.15
N ARG A 13 -20.43 11.06 -17.98
CA ARG A 13 -21.76 10.67 -17.51
C ARG A 13 -21.68 9.53 -16.50
N LEU A 14 -20.89 8.50 -16.81
CA LEU A 14 -20.69 7.34 -15.95
C LEU A 14 -20.01 7.74 -14.63
N LEU A 15 -19.00 8.62 -14.67
CA LEU A 15 -18.35 9.19 -13.48
C LEU A 15 -19.35 9.90 -12.56
N ASN A 16 -20.19 10.77 -13.12
CA ASN A 16 -21.20 11.49 -12.34
C ASN A 16 -22.23 10.54 -11.70
N GLU A 17 -22.66 9.51 -12.43
CA GLU A 17 -23.56 8.48 -11.92
C GLU A 17 -22.90 7.71 -10.77
N LYS A 18 -21.65 7.25 -10.94
CA LYS A 18 -20.90 6.56 -9.89
C LYS A 18 -20.70 7.43 -8.67
N LYS A 19 -20.33 8.71 -8.84
CA LYS A 19 -20.16 9.66 -7.72
C LYS A 19 -21.45 9.81 -6.88
N GLN A 20 -22.62 9.86 -7.51
CA GLN A 20 -23.92 9.95 -6.82
C GLN A 20 -24.31 8.65 -6.09
N THR A 21 -23.86 7.50 -6.55
CA THR A 21 -24.23 6.20 -5.97
C THR A 21 -23.26 5.73 -4.87
N LEU A 22 -22.11 6.39 -4.68
CA LEU A 22 -21.14 6.05 -3.65
C LEU A 22 -21.69 6.32 -2.24
N ARG A 23 -21.76 5.25 -1.43
CA ARG A 23 -22.19 5.30 -0.04
C ARG A 23 -21.03 5.70 0.88
N ASP A 24 -21.34 6.32 2.02
CA ASP A 24 -20.31 6.68 3.01
C ASP A 24 -19.54 5.47 3.54
N SER A 25 -20.21 4.33 3.70
CA SER A 25 -19.53 3.09 4.07
C SER A 25 -18.46 2.65 3.07
N GLN A 26 -18.67 2.90 1.78
CA GLN A 26 -17.69 2.59 0.74
C GLN A 26 -16.56 3.63 0.71
N LEU A 27 -16.88 4.91 0.89
CA LEU A 27 -15.89 5.98 0.95
C LEU A 27 -14.95 5.80 2.15
N PHE A 28 -15.52 5.69 3.35
CA PHE A 28 -14.77 5.68 4.60
C PHE A 28 -14.10 4.34 4.94
N SER A 29 -14.33 3.27 4.16
CA SER A 29 -13.55 2.04 4.22
C SER A 29 -12.69 1.81 2.98
N SER A 30 -12.58 2.82 2.12
CA SER A 30 -11.84 2.69 0.87
C SER A 30 -10.32 2.74 1.07
N ARG A 31 -9.59 2.06 0.17
CA ARG A 31 -8.14 2.15 0.14
C ARG A 31 -7.65 3.58 -0.17
N ASN A 32 -8.40 4.34 -0.96
CA ASN A 32 -8.06 5.73 -1.27
C ASN A 32 -8.09 6.61 -0.01
N MET A 33 -9.10 6.43 0.86
CA MET A 33 -9.17 7.13 2.15
C MET A 33 -8.06 6.67 3.10
N ALA A 34 -7.79 5.36 3.16
CA ALA A 34 -6.66 4.83 3.94
C ALA A 34 -5.33 5.40 3.46
N GLY A 35 -5.11 5.48 2.15
CA GLY A 35 -3.92 6.09 1.54
C GLY A 35 -3.75 7.57 1.88
N TYR A 36 -4.84 8.32 1.92
CA TYR A 36 -4.82 9.72 2.38
C TYR A 36 -4.26 9.85 3.80
N PHE A 37 -4.73 9.02 4.74
CA PHE A 37 -4.21 9.02 6.10
C PHE A 37 -2.79 8.45 6.21
N GLU A 38 -2.42 7.46 5.38
CA GLU A 38 -1.04 6.94 5.32
C GLU A 38 -0.03 7.98 4.87
N ASP A 39 -0.41 8.82 3.91
CA ASP A 39 0.44 9.91 3.43
C ASP A 39 0.68 10.93 4.54
N ILE A 40 -0.36 11.30 5.29
CA ILE A 40 -0.23 12.19 6.46
C ILE A 40 0.66 11.54 7.53
N ALA A 41 0.40 10.29 7.93
CA ALA A 41 1.18 9.60 8.95
C ALA A 41 2.65 9.46 8.53
N THR A 42 2.91 9.14 7.27
CA THR A 42 4.27 9.00 6.73
C THR A 42 5.01 10.35 6.72
N ALA A 43 4.34 11.43 6.36
CA ALA A 43 4.96 12.76 6.37
C ALA A 43 5.33 13.19 7.79
N GLN A 44 4.42 13.03 8.76
CA GLN A 44 4.67 13.42 10.13
C GLN A 44 5.73 12.54 10.82
N THR A 45 5.72 11.24 10.59
CA THR A 45 6.73 10.34 11.15
C THR A 45 8.14 10.55 10.56
N LYS A 46 8.28 10.91 9.28
CA LYS A 46 9.57 11.31 8.68
C LYS A 46 10.19 12.51 9.37
N ARG A 47 9.40 13.47 9.79
CA ARG A 47 9.82 14.67 10.49
C ARG A 47 10.48 14.36 11.84
N TYR A 48 10.00 13.33 12.53
CA TYR A 48 10.56 12.86 13.80
C TYR A 48 11.66 11.79 13.61
N ASN A 49 12.29 11.71 12.44
CA ASN A 49 13.33 10.72 12.08
C ASN A 49 12.85 9.24 12.14
N TYR A 50 11.57 8.97 12.15
CA TYR A 50 11.04 7.63 12.01
C TYR A 50 10.95 7.29 10.52
N ASN A 51 11.93 6.56 10.01
CA ASN A 51 11.93 6.13 8.61
C ASN A 51 11.04 4.88 8.43
N ARG A 52 9.76 4.99 8.79
CA ARG A 52 8.79 3.88 8.72
C ARG A 52 7.64 4.25 7.80
N ARG A 53 7.19 3.27 7.01
CA ARG A 53 5.91 3.35 6.29
C ARG A 53 4.82 2.92 7.27
N ILE A 54 3.98 3.84 7.68
CA ILE A 54 2.81 3.56 8.50
C ILE A 54 1.68 3.12 7.58
N ARG A 55 1.01 2.04 7.93
CA ARG A 55 -0.19 1.57 7.22
C ARG A 55 -1.44 1.98 7.99
N VAL A 56 -2.45 2.42 7.26
CA VAL A 56 -3.76 2.74 7.82
C VAL A 56 -4.79 1.75 7.30
N LYS A 57 -5.60 1.23 8.19
CA LYS A 57 -6.67 0.30 7.90
C LYS A 57 -8.00 0.85 8.37
N LEU A 58 -8.92 1.03 7.44
CA LEU A 58 -10.26 1.52 7.71
C LEU A 58 -11.27 0.38 7.51
N VAL A 59 -12.13 0.18 8.48
CA VAL A 59 -13.23 -0.79 8.40
C VAL A 59 -14.55 -0.11 8.74
N TRP A 60 -15.66 -0.63 8.22
CA TRP A 60 -17.00 -0.11 8.49
C TRP A 60 -17.83 -1.15 9.23
N LYS A 61 -17.80 -1.10 10.57
CA LYS A 61 -18.53 -2.04 11.44
C LYS A 61 -19.38 -1.29 12.48
N PRO A 62 -20.64 -0.94 12.13
CA PRO A 62 -21.49 -0.12 13.02
C PRO A 62 -21.91 -0.80 14.33
N LYS A 63 -21.78 -2.11 14.42
CA LYS A 63 -22.16 -2.90 15.62
C LYS A 63 -20.98 -3.19 16.54
N SER A 64 -19.77 -2.84 16.17
CA SER A 64 -18.58 -3.05 16.99
C SER A 64 -18.38 -1.84 17.92
N GLU A 65 -18.04 -2.11 19.16
CA GLU A 65 -17.72 -1.09 20.17
C GLU A 65 -16.29 -0.57 20.02
N GLU A 66 -15.44 -1.28 19.27
CA GLU A 66 -14.06 -0.86 19.03
C GLU A 66 -14.01 0.36 18.13
N LEU A 67 -13.22 1.35 18.51
CA LEU A 67 -13.10 2.64 17.83
C LEU A 67 -11.86 2.72 16.95
N ALA A 68 -10.67 2.65 17.57
CA ALA A 68 -9.40 2.71 16.90
C ALA A 68 -8.32 1.98 17.72
N VAL A 69 -7.21 1.61 17.07
CA VAL A 69 -6.06 0.99 17.73
C VAL A 69 -4.80 1.15 16.89
N THR A 70 -3.65 1.31 17.55
CA THR A 70 -2.34 1.27 16.89
C THR A 70 -1.39 0.27 17.54
N ASP A 71 -0.51 -0.33 16.73
CA ASP A 71 0.55 -1.24 17.18
C ASP A 71 1.98 -0.73 16.84
N ASN A 72 2.15 0.57 16.72
CA ASN A 72 3.40 1.22 16.34
C ASN A 72 3.79 1.08 14.84
N SER A 73 3.01 0.40 14.02
CA SER A 73 3.27 0.24 12.57
C SER A 73 1.99 0.36 11.73
N VAL A 74 0.87 0.05 12.33
CA VAL A 74 -0.44 0.07 11.69
C VAL A 74 -1.42 0.84 12.57
N ILE A 75 -2.18 1.72 11.96
CA ILE A 75 -3.34 2.37 12.57
C ILE A 75 -4.59 1.69 12.01
N ALA A 76 -5.42 1.12 12.87
CA ALA A 76 -6.70 0.55 12.48
C ALA A 76 -7.85 1.35 13.09
N ILE A 77 -8.81 1.78 12.25
CA ILE A 77 -9.93 2.63 12.67
C ILE A 77 -11.23 2.00 12.19
N ASN A 78 -12.18 1.87 13.09
CA ASN A 78 -13.56 1.55 12.75
C ASN A 78 -14.30 2.82 12.34
N SER A 79 -14.24 3.16 11.05
CA SER A 79 -14.90 4.32 10.48
C SER A 79 -16.43 4.22 10.41
N GLY A 80 -17.00 3.07 10.82
CA GLY A 80 -18.45 2.84 10.95
C GLY A 80 -18.96 2.84 12.39
N ASN A 81 -18.16 3.26 13.37
CA ASN A 81 -18.56 3.26 14.77
C ASN A 81 -19.77 4.18 15.06
N LYS A 82 -20.34 4.06 16.26
CA LYS A 82 -21.57 4.78 16.67
C LYS A 82 -21.39 6.30 16.58
N MET A 83 -20.24 6.83 16.97
CA MET A 83 -19.98 8.27 16.97
C MET A 83 -19.95 8.82 15.53
N VAL A 84 -19.31 8.12 14.59
CA VAL A 84 -19.30 8.50 13.17
C VAL A 84 -20.70 8.39 12.57
N THR A 85 -21.40 7.30 12.84
CA THR A 85 -22.74 7.05 12.25
C THR A 85 -23.83 7.94 12.82
N SER A 86 -23.67 8.50 14.03
CA SER A 86 -24.60 9.49 14.61
C SER A 86 -24.58 10.82 13.89
N LYS A 87 -23.46 11.20 13.27
CA LYS A 87 -23.35 12.45 12.52
C LYS A 87 -24.10 12.36 11.19
N LYS A 88 -24.77 13.46 10.79
CA LYS A 88 -25.62 13.49 9.60
C LYS A 88 -24.85 13.80 8.32
N GLY A 89 -23.90 14.73 8.38
CA GLY A 89 -23.11 15.18 7.26
C GLY A 89 -21.92 14.30 6.95
N ARG A 90 -21.57 14.14 5.65
CA ARG A 90 -20.37 13.40 5.23
C ARG A 90 -19.10 14.06 5.75
N LEU A 91 -19.04 15.38 5.74
CA LEU A 91 -17.89 16.13 6.24
C LEU A 91 -17.74 15.99 7.76
N GLU A 92 -18.85 16.04 8.52
CA GLU A 92 -18.84 15.78 9.98
C GLU A 92 -18.31 14.37 10.29
N ARG A 93 -18.76 13.36 9.56
CA ARG A 93 -18.25 11.98 9.69
C ARG A 93 -16.76 11.89 9.41
N PHE A 94 -16.29 12.57 8.38
CA PHE A 94 -14.87 12.61 8.05
C PHE A 94 -14.06 13.22 9.19
N TRP A 95 -14.50 14.33 9.79
CA TRP A 95 -13.79 14.96 10.91
C TRP A 95 -13.66 14.04 12.11
N ILE A 96 -14.71 13.30 12.46
CA ILE A 96 -14.64 12.33 13.54
C ILE A 96 -13.66 11.19 13.23
N ILE A 97 -13.68 10.65 12.00
CA ILE A 97 -12.73 9.61 11.58
C ILE A 97 -11.29 10.17 11.59
N PHE A 98 -11.11 11.38 11.12
CA PHE A 98 -9.80 12.05 11.15
C PHE A 98 -9.34 12.33 12.59
N GLY A 99 -10.25 12.63 13.51
CA GLY A 99 -9.96 12.77 14.94
C GLY A 99 -9.43 11.47 15.55
N PHE A 100 -10.06 10.33 15.26
CA PHE A 100 -9.52 9.03 15.65
C PHE A 100 -8.15 8.76 15.07
N PHE A 101 -7.95 9.10 13.81
CA PHE A 101 -6.62 8.99 13.18
C PHE A 101 -5.60 9.89 13.87
N ALA A 102 -5.95 11.14 14.20
CA ALA A 102 -5.07 12.08 14.88
C ALA A 102 -4.66 11.57 16.28
N HIS A 103 -5.59 10.97 17.01
CA HIS A 103 -5.34 10.34 18.29
C HIS A 103 -4.33 9.18 18.18
N GLU A 104 -4.57 8.23 17.26
CA GLU A 104 -3.65 7.11 17.04
C GLU A 104 -2.27 7.55 16.52
N LEU A 105 -2.24 8.61 15.70
CA LEU A 105 -0.99 9.25 15.28
C LEU A 105 -0.24 9.83 16.50
N GLY A 106 -0.96 10.38 17.48
CA GLY A 106 -0.39 10.86 18.76
C GLY A 106 0.36 9.75 19.48
N HIS A 107 -0.20 8.55 19.58
CA HIS A 107 0.48 7.39 20.15
C HIS A 107 1.76 7.04 19.39
N LEU A 108 1.72 7.06 18.05
CA LEU A 108 2.92 6.80 17.24
C LEU A 108 4.04 7.82 17.45
N LEU A 109 3.69 9.08 17.69
CA LEU A 109 4.65 10.18 17.82
C LEU A 109 5.19 10.35 19.24
N TYR A 110 4.38 10.09 20.26
CA TYR A 110 4.66 10.52 21.63
C TYR A 110 4.66 9.40 22.67
N SER A 111 4.12 8.20 22.38
CA SER A 111 4.10 7.10 23.33
C SER A 111 5.35 6.23 23.24
N ASP A 112 5.85 5.78 24.39
CA ASP A 112 6.97 4.85 24.49
C ASP A 112 6.48 3.44 24.84
N PHE A 113 6.18 2.66 23.79
CA PHE A 113 5.68 1.28 23.91
C PHE A 113 6.67 0.34 24.63
N LEU A 114 7.99 0.62 24.57
CA LEU A 114 8.98 -0.21 25.22
C LEU A 114 8.97 0.01 26.74
N VAL A 115 8.83 1.27 27.16
CA VAL A 115 8.71 1.64 28.59
C VAL A 115 7.48 0.99 29.20
N LEU A 116 6.34 1.03 28.52
CA LEU A 116 5.12 0.36 28.96
C LEU A 116 5.30 -1.16 29.09
N GLN A 117 5.94 -1.80 28.08
CA GLN A 117 6.23 -3.24 28.15
C GLN A 117 7.13 -3.59 29.34
N THR A 118 8.12 -2.75 29.60
CA THR A 118 9.05 -2.91 30.74
C THR A 118 8.31 -2.79 32.06
N TYR A 119 7.35 -1.87 32.15
CA TYR A 119 6.48 -1.69 33.31
C TYR A 119 5.66 -2.95 33.58
N MET A 120 4.94 -3.48 32.58
CA MET A 120 4.14 -4.68 32.74
C MET A 120 4.99 -5.89 33.18
N ASN A 121 6.16 -6.08 32.57
CA ASN A 121 7.12 -7.11 32.97
C ASN A 121 7.67 -6.93 34.39
N SER A 122 7.67 -5.70 34.92
CA SER A 122 8.13 -5.41 36.28
C SER A 122 7.03 -5.72 37.30
N LEU A 123 5.78 -5.39 36.99
CA LEU A 123 4.61 -5.78 37.81
C LEU A 123 4.47 -7.30 37.94
N GLU A 124 4.71 -8.06 36.86
CA GLU A 124 4.76 -9.55 36.88
C GLU A 124 5.81 -10.07 37.89
N LYS A 125 6.86 -9.29 38.15
CA LYS A 125 7.92 -9.62 39.12
C LYS A 125 7.71 -9.00 40.48
N PHE A 126 6.54 -8.46 40.74
CA PHE A 126 6.17 -7.75 41.99
C PHE A 126 7.11 -6.58 42.32
N LYS A 127 7.46 -5.79 41.30
CA LYS A 127 8.35 -4.63 41.41
C LYS A 127 7.74 -3.40 40.78
N TRP A 128 7.91 -2.27 41.45
CA TRP A 128 7.61 -0.98 40.87
C TRP A 128 8.59 -0.63 39.74
N TYR A 129 8.11 0.07 38.75
CA TYR A 129 8.89 0.63 37.67
C TYR A 129 8.28 1.99 37.25
N PRO A 130 9.05 3.02 36.96
CA PRO A 130 10.53 3.07 36.93
C PRO A 130 11.16 3.15 38.32
N ILE A 131 10.41 3.70 39.30
CA ILE A 131 10.80 3.82 40.71
C ILE A 131 9.59 3.51 41.60
N LYS A 132 9.84 3.28 42.87
CA LYS A 132 8.80 3.18 43.88
C LYS A 132 8.08 4.54 44.00
N PRO A 133 6.73 4.59 44.09
CA PRO A 133 6.02 5.83 44.32
C PRO A 133 6.41 6.47 45.65
N ASP A 134 6.44 7.79 45.66
CA ASP A 134 6.67 8.56 46.91
C ASP A 134 5.37 8.62 47.70
N LEU A 135 5.36 7.95 48.84
CA LEU A 135 4.19 7.76 49.68
C LEU A 135 4.45 8.38 51.05
N PRO A 136 4.23 9.67 51.23
CA PRO A 136 4.48 10.35 52.49
C PRO A 136 3.48 9.95 53.59
N ASP A 137 2.24 9.63 53.21
CA ASP A 137 1.21 9.23 54.16
C ASP A 137 1.47 7.81 54.69
N PRO A 138 1.43 7.59 56.01
CA PRO A 138 1.46 6.26 56.60
C PRO A 138 0.37 5.32 56.12
N GLY A 139 -0.84 5.83 55.84
CA GLY A 139 -1.95 5.07 55.28
C GLY A 139 -1.62 4.45 53.90
N ASP A 140 -0.95 5.22 53.04
CA ASP A 140 -0.57 4.73 51.72
C ASP A 140 0.48 3.61 51.79
N LYS A 141 1.36 3.61 52.81
CA LYS A 141 2.31 2.50 53.02
C LYS A 141 1.63 1.21 53.43
N ILE A 142 0.53 1.32 54.19
CA ILE A 142 -0.28 0.16 54.55
C ILE A 142 -0.99 -0.37 53.33
N ARG A 143 -1.60 0.49 52.50
CA ARG A 143 -2.25 0.11 51.24
C ARG A 143 -1.27 -0.55 50.26
N GLU A 144 -0.06 -0.02 50.15
CA GLU A 144 0.99 -0.64 49.35
C GLU A 144 1.32 -2.07 49.81
N SER A 145 1.44 -2.29 51.12
CA SER A 145 1.72 -3.62 51.65
C SER A 145 0.55 -4.58 51.35
N GLU A 146 -0.67 -4.14 51.58
CA GLU A 146 -1.86 -4.92 51.27
C GLU A 146 -1.98 -5.26 49.77
N LEU A 147 -1.66 -4.31 48.89
CA LEU A 147 -1.64 -4.51 47.44
C LEU A 147 -0.71 -5.67 47.07
N TRP A 148 0.54 -5.63 47.57
CA TRP A 148 1.50 -6.69 47.24
C TRP A 148 1.15 -8.03 47.87
N ASP A 149 0.57 -8.07 49.07
CA ASP A 149 0.11 -9.29 49.70
C ASP A 149 -1.06 -9.89 48.92
N TYR A 150 -1.99 -9.06 48.45
CA TYR A 150 -3.12 -9.47 47.64
C TYR A 150 -2.73 -10.08 46.30
N VAL A 151 -1.80 -9.43 45.54
CA VAL A 151 -1.41 -9.94 44.24
C VAL A 151 -0.52 -11.18 44.32
N LYS A 152 0.22 -11.38 45.41
CA LYS A 152 1.03 -12.59 45.60
C LYS A 152 0.18 -13.79 46.00
N ALA A 153 -1.02 -13.58 46.52
CA ALA A 153 -1.91 -14.63 46.97
C ALA A 153 -2.50 -15.47 45.83
N ASP A 154 -2.78 -14.86 44.67
CA ASP A 154 -3.38 -15.52 43.53
C ASP A 154 -2.91 -14.90 42.20
N PRO A 155 -2.48 -15.70 41.22
CA PRO A 155 -2.14 -15.20 39.88
C PRO A 155 -3.26 -14.39 39.19
N LYS A 156 -4.54 -14.72 39.45
CA LYS A 156 -5.68 -13.95 38.92
C LYS A 156 -5.72 -12.52 39.46
N ASN A 157 -5.31 -12.33 40.72
CA ASN A 157 -5.23 -11.01 41.34
C ASN A 157 -4.18 -10.14 40.63
N LEU A 158 -3.03 -10.73 40.35
CA LEU A 158 -1.97 -10.06 39.57
C LEU A 158 -2.47 -9.68 38.19
N GLN A 159 -3.13 -10.57 37.48
CA GLN A 159 -3.67 -10.30 36.16
C GLN A 159 -4.70 -9.16 36.19
N ALA A 160 -5.61 -9.16 37.15
CA ALA A 160 -6.60 -8.10 37.35
C ALA A 160 -5.92 -6.75 37.62
N LEU A 161 -4.96 -6.71 38.56
CA LEU A 161 -4.20 -5.49 38.85
C LEU A 161 -3.45 -4.95 37.65
N MET A 162 -2.81 -5.83 36.88
CA MET A 162 -2.08 -5.43 35.66
C MET A 162 -3.01 -4.79 34.61
N LEU A 163 -4.22 -5.32 34.46
CA LEU A 163 -5.22 -4.75 33.55
C LEU A 163 -5.73 -3.39 34.05
N VAL A 164 -5.99 -3.27 35.36
CA VAL A 164 -6.36 -1.98 35.98
C VAL A 164 -5.21 -0.95 35.79
N ALA A 165 -3.98 -1.32 36.11
CA ALA A 165 -2.81 -0.45 35.92
C ALA A 165 -2.66 0.02 34.48
N LYS A 166 -2.90 -0.88 33.51
CA LYS A 166 -2.89 -0.57 32.10
C LYS A 166 -3.95 0.47 31.74
N ASN A 167 -5.18 0.32 32.24
CA ASN A 167 -6.26 1.26 31.95
C ASN A 167 -6.02 2.63 32.59
N ILE A 168 -5.52 2.69 33.82
CA ILE A 168 -5.13 3.97 34.44
C ILE A 168 -4.05 4.67 33.61
N ASN A 169 -3.00 3.93 33.23
CA ASN A 169 -1.95 4.49 32.39
C ASN A 169 -2.46 4.97 31.03
N ASN A 170 -3.39 4.24 30.39
CA ASN A 170 -4.00 4.65 29.13
C ASN A 170 -4.70 6.01 29.26
N ILE A 171 -5.48 6.23 30.32
CA ILE A 171 -6.17 7.50 30.55
C ILE A 171 -5.16 8.67 30.61
N ILE A 172 -4.08 8.49 31.34
CA ILE A 172 -3.03 9.53 31.48
C ILE A 172 -2.27 9.70 30.17
N GLU A 173 -1.92 8.60 29.50
CA GLU A 173 -1.22 8.63 28.21
C GLU A 173 -2.06 9.32 27.14
N ASP A 174 -3.36 9.01 27.05
CA ASP A 174 -4.31 9.65 26.13
C ASP A 174 -4.39 11.16 26.37
N GLY A 175 -4.53 11.58 27.64
CA GLY A 175 -4.52 13.00 27.99
C GLY A 175 -3.22 13.70 27.56
N TYR A 176 -2.08 13.06 27.77
CA TYR A 176 -0.77 13.59 27.36
C TYR A 176 -0.65 13.72 25.83
N ILE A 177 -0.92 12.65 25.09
CA ILE A 177 -0.75 12.67 23.61
C ILE A 177 -1.72 13.65 22.94
N GLU A 178 -2.96 13.72 23.40
CA GLU A 178 -3.95 14.67 22.88
C GLU A 178 -3.51 16.11 23.12
N ASN A 179 -3.03 16.45 24.32
CA ASN A 179 -2.46 17.76 24.60
C ASN A 179 -1.27 18.08 23.70
N ARG A 180 -0.40 17.09 23.42
CA ARG A 180 0.75 17.29 22.51
C ARG A 180 0.31 17.51 21.08
N ILE A 181 -0.70 16.78 20.59
CA ILE A 181 -1.27 16.99 19.25
C ILE A 181 -1.89 18.38 19.13
N LEU A 182 -2.72 18.79 20.09
CA LEU A 182 -3.39 20.09 20.05
C LEU A 182 -2.40 21.26 20.06
N ASN A 183 -1.31 21.13 20.82
CA ASN A 183 -0.29 22.16 20.89
C ASN A 183 0.67 22.19 19.69
N ASN A 184 1.00 21.04 19.12
CA ASN A 184 2.01 20.94 18.06
C ASN A 184 1.42 20.95 16.65
N PHE A 185 0.11 20.64 16.49
CA PHE A 185 -0.58 20.55 15.20
C PHE A 185 -1.83 21.44 15.17
N PRO A 186 -1.68 22.75 15.06
CA PRO A 186 -2.83 23.67 15.06
C PRO A 186 -3.72 23.57 13.80
N GLY A 187 -3.26 22.86 12.75
CA GLY A 187 -3.96 22.68 11.50
C GLY A 187 -5.03 21.58 11.52
N SER A 188 -5.26 20.94 10.38
CA SER A 188 -6.34 19.95 10.20
C SER A 188 -6.27 18.77 11.18
N ILE A 189 -5.07 18.34 11.59
CA ILE A 189 -4.90 17.25 12.57
C ILE A 189 -5.46 17.65 13.93
N GLY A 190 -5.08 18.83 14.45
CA GLY A 190 -5.58 19.31 15.73
C GLY A 190 -7.07 19.65 15.68
N THR A 191 -7.55 20.29 14.61
CA THR A 191 -8.99 20.57 14.43
C THR A 191 -9.79 19.28 14.41
N ALA A 192 -9.33 18.24 13.72
CA ALA A 192 -10.00 16.95 13.71
C ALA A 192 -10.05 16.31 15.11
N LEU A 193 -8.98 16.43 15.87
CA LEU A 193 -8.95 15.96 17.26
C LEU A 193 -9.91 16.74 18.14
N GLU A 194 -10.01 18.06 17.99
CA GLU A 194 -10.99 18.91 18.72
C GLU A 194 -12.42 18.46 18.44
N GLU A 195 -12.81 18.33 17.17
CA GLU A 195 -14.16 17.88 16.79
C GLU A 195 -14.53 16.52 17.37
N MET A 196 -13.58 15.59 17.35
CA MET A 196 -13.78 14.29 17.97
C MET A 196 -13.94 14.43 19.51
N ARG A 197 -13.08 15.22 20.15
CA ARG A 197 -13.12 15.47 21.60
C ARG A 197 -14.42 16.10 22.05
N GLU A 198 -14.93 17.09 21.30
CA GLU A 198 -16.23 17.71 21.59
C GLU A 198 -17.33 16.67 21.54
N SER A 199 -17.35 15.80 20.53
CA SER A 199 -18.31 14.72 20.44
C SER A 199 -18.20 13.72 21.58
N PHE A 200 -16.98 13.40 22.03
CA PHE A 200 -16.77 12.55 23.20
C PHE A 200 -17.23 13.21 24.48
N PHE A 201 -16.93 14.48 24.64
CA PHE A 201 -17.31 15.20 25.84
C PHE A 201 -18.83 15.28 26.01
N GLU A 202 -19.57 15.42 24.90
CA GLU A 202 -21.03 15.36 24.93
C GLU A 202 -21.55 14.06 25.54
N ASP A 203 -20.94 12.92 25.21
CA ASP A 203 -21.35 11.59 25.64
C ASP A 203 -20.82 11.20 27.05
N ILE A 204 -19.94 12.00 27.67
CA ILE A 204 -19.45 11.73 29.02
C ILE A 204 -20.59 11.95 30.04
N PRO A 205 -20.89 10.93 30.89
CA PRO A 205 -21.91 11.08 31.92
C PRO A 205 -21.48 12.08 33.01
N THR A 206 -22.46 12.73 33.60
CA THR A 206 -22.28 13.58 34.78
C THR A 206 -22.07 12.72 36.05
N VAL A 207 -21.48 13.30 37.08
CA VAL A 207 -21.30 12.61 38.37
C VAL A 207 -22.66 12.13 38.92
N SER A 208 -23.74 12.92 38.76
CA SER A 208 -25.08 12.54 39.15
C SER A 208 -25.56 11.27 38.44
N GLU A 209 -25.35 11.19 37.11
CA GLU A 209 -25.71 10.00 36.32
C GLU A 209 -24.87 8.78 36.73
N LEU A 210 -23.56 8.95 37.00
CA LEU A 210 -22.71 7.87 37.49
C LEU A 210 -23.21 7.31 38.82
N ILE A 211 -23.68 8.16 39.76
CA ILE A 211 -24.24 7.76 41.04
C ILE A 211 -25.57 7.02 40.85
N GLU A 212 -26.42 7.46 39.92
CA GLU A 212 -27.66 6.79 39.58
C GLU A 212 -27.39 5.37 39.04
N GLU A 213 -26.44 5.18 38.16
CA GLU A 213 -26.02 3.88 37.60
C GLU A 213 -25.45 2.96 38.70
N GLU A 214 -24.66 3.49 39.64
CA GLU A 214 -24.15 2.74 40.78
C GLU A 214 -25.30 2.28 41.72
N ASN A 215 -26.22 3.18 42.02
CA ASN A 215 -27.39 2.84 42.87
C ASN A 215 -28.29 1.80 42.19
N ALA A 216 -28.34 1.77 40.87
CA ALA A 216 -29.02 0.74 40.10
C ALA A 216 -28.28 -0.61 40.08
N GLY A 217 -27.02 -0.65 40.52
CA GLY A 217 -26.16 -1.84 40.48
C GLY A 217 -25.60 -2.14 39.09
N GLU A 218 -25.64 -1.15 38.18
CA GLU A 218 -25.17 -1.27 36.81
C GLU A 218 -23.69 -0.95 36.70
N ARG A 219 -23.13 -0.18 37.65
CA ARG A 219 -21.75 0.30 37.67
C ARG A 219 -21.09 0.11 39.04
N HIS A 220 -19.78 -0.13 39.05
CA HIS A 220 -18.99 -0.16 40.27
C HIS A 220 -18.39 1.22 40.58
N ILE A 221 -18.25 1.63 41.83
CA ILE A 221 -17.72 2.95 42.23
C ILE A 221 -16.34 3.23 41.63
N PHE A 222 -15.48 2.24 41.54
CA PHE A 222 -14.16 2.41 40.91
C PHE A 222 -14.26 2.80 39.42
N GLU A 223 -15.25 2.28 38.67
CA GLU A 223 -15.52 2.66 37.30
C GLU A 223 -15.89 4.14 37.19
N SER A 224 -16.67 4.64 38.13
CA SER A 224 -17.05 6.06 38.20
C SER A 224 -15.86 6.95 38.52
N ILE A 225 -14.99 6.55 39.45
CA ILE A 225 -13.73 7.25 39.74
C ILE A 225 -12.85 7.32 38.48
N MET A 226 -12.73 6.19 37.74
CA MET A 226 -11.99 6.16 36.47
C MET A 226 -12.60 7.08 35.41
N GLN A 227 -13.93 7.19 35.35
CA GLN A 227 -14.62 8.07 34.41
C GLN A 227 -14.42 9.55 34.76
N VAL A 228 -14.45 9.92 36.03
CA VAL A 228 -14.15 11.28 36.49
C VAL A 228 -12.67 11.64 36.18
N MET A 229 -11.76 10.69 36.44
CA MET A 229 -10.34 10.85 36.10
C MET A 229 -10.10 11.02 34.60
N LEU A 230 -10.80 10.24 33.76
CA LEU A 230 -10.75 10.37 32.29
C LEU A 230 -11.23 11.76 31.85
N SER A 231 -12.35 12.23 32.40
CA SER A 231 -12.91 13.54 32.07
C SER A 231 -11.87 14.64 32.38
N TYR A 232 -11.25 14.59 33.55
CA TYR A 232 -10.22 15.55 33.91
C TYR A 232 -8.94 15.43 33.06
N ALA A 233 -8.40 14.22 32.92
CA ALA A 233 -7.12 14.02 32.22
C ALA A 233 -7.20 14.40 30.73
N LYS A 234 -8.34 14.14 30.08
CA LYS A 234 -8.53 14.48 28.66
C LYS A 234 -9.00 15.91 28.42
N PHE A 235 -9.95 16.40 29.23
CA PHE A 235 -10.65 17.67 28.94
C PHE A 235 -10.31 18.78 29.92
N GLY A 236 -9.66 18.48 31.05
CA GLY A 236 -9.42 19.46 32.12
C GLY A 236 -10.69 19.81 32.91
N GLU A 237 -11.81 19.14 32.64
CA GLU A 237 -13.11 19.46 33.21
C GLU A 237 -13.79 18.20 33.74
N ILE A 238 -14.62 18.38 34.78
CA ILE A 238 -15.47 17.36 35.38
C ILE A 238 -16.93 17.79 35.28
N LYS A 239 -17.80 16.97 34.68
CA LYS A 239 -19.24 17.23 34.61
C LYS A 239 -19.92 16.80 35.92
N TYR A 240 -20.30 17.76 36.76
CA TYR A 240 -20.86 17.49 38.10
C TYR A 240 -22.34 17.08 38.06
N GLY A 241 -23.13 17.68 37.22
CA GLY A 241 -24.59 17.56 37.32
C GLY A 241 -25.16 18.34 38.52
N SER A 242 -25.97 17.69 39.36
CA SER A 242 -26.57 18.26 40.58
C SER A 242 -25.75 18.00 41.87
N GLU A 243 -24.72 17.17 41.78
CA GLU A 243 -23.98 16.72 42.96
C GLU A 243 -22.97 17.79 43.45
N PRO A 244 -22.72 17.84 44.76
CA PRO A 244 -21.79 18.78 45.31
C PRO A 244 -20.31 18.36 45.03
N LEU A 245 -19.41 19.32 45.08
CA LEU A 245 -17.95 19.10 44.97
C LEU A 245 -17.38 18.18 46.06
N THR A 246 -18.16 17.92 47.14
CA THR A 246 -17.78 17.05 48.23
C THR A 246 -18.07 15.56 47.99
N ASP A 247 -18.56 15.23 46.79
CA ASP A 247 -18.74 13.84 46.42
C ASP A 247 -17.46 13.03 46.51
N GLU A 248 -17.56 11.78 46.96
CA GLU A 248 -16.40 10.90 47.22
C GLU A 248 -15.57 10.62 45.99
N ARG A 249 -16.19 10.44 44.81
CA ARG A 249 -15.53 10.16 43.53
C ARG A 249 -14.69 11.36 43.09
N VAL A 250 -15.27 12.55 43.20
CA VAL A 250 -14.64 13.81 42.87
C VAL A 250 -13.49 14.11 43.82
N GLN A 251 -13.71 13.92 45.14
CA GLN A 251 -12.66 14.15 46.15
C GLN A 251 -11.48 13.18 45.97
N THR A 252 -11.76 11.92 45.61
CA THR A 252 -10.69 10.94 45.30
C THR A 252 -9.82 11.43 44.14
N VAL A 253 -10.42 11.92 43.03
CA VAL A 253 -9.69 12.44 41.91
C VAL A 253 -8.95 13.74 42.25
N PHE A 254 -9.56 14.63 43.04
CA PHE A 254 -8.90 15.87 43.51
C PHE A 254 -7.64 15.60 44.35
N ALA A 255 -7.62 14.52 45.13
CA ALA A 255 -6.41 14.12 45.85
C ALA A 255 -5.26 13.62 44.93
N LEU A 256 -5.56 13.34 43.64
CA LEU A 256 -4.61 12.83 42.65
C LEU A 256 -4.20 13.88 41.61
N LEU A 257 -4.80 15.09 41.61
CA LEU A 257 -4.61 16.09 40.57
C LEU A 257 -3.14 16.47 40.37
N ASP A 258 -2.40 16.70 41.45
CA ASP A 258 -0.98 17.09 41.36
C ASP A 258 -0.12 16.05 40.66
N ASP A 259 -0.41 14.76 40.89
CA ASP A 259 0.28 13.64 40.24
C ASP A 259 -0.10 13.50 38.77
N ILE A 260 -1.41 13.69 38.45
CA ILE A 260 -1.94 13.65 37.09
C ILE A 260 -1.38 14.82 36.28
N ASP A 261 -1.43 16.05 36.78
CA ASP A 261 -0.95 17.24 36.08
C ASP A 261 0.54 17.15 35.81
N LYS A 262 1.34 16.73 36.80
CA LYS A 262 2.75 16.47 36.62
C LYS A 262 3.02 15.46 35.51
N ALA A 263 2.22 14.40 35.42
CA ALA A 263 2.35 13.37 34.41
C ALA A 263 1.94 13.86 33.01
N LEU A 264 0.89 14.68 32.92
CA LEU A 264 0.41 15.26 31.65
C LEU A 264 1.37 16.30 31.06
N LEU A 265 2.07 17.06 31.91
CA LEU A 265 3.01 18.09 31.46
C LEU A 265 4.39 17.53 31.12
N ASN A 266 4.79 16.40 31.69
CA ASN A 266 6.13 15.83 31.51
C ASN A 266 6.27 15.02 30.23
N LYS A 267 7.36 15.25 29.46
CA LYS A 267 7.65 14.49 28.23
C LYS A 267 8.02 13.03 28.48
N SER A 268 8.41 12.67 29.70
CA SER A 268 8.85 11.31 30.03
C SER A 268 7.67 10.37 30.28
N ALA A 269 7.58 9.28 29.51
CA ALA A 269 6.63 8.20 29.76
C ALA A 269 6.77 7.58 31.17
N LYS A 270 7.95 7.68 31.78
CA LYS A 270 8.22 7.18 33.13
C LYS A 270 7.45 7.96 34.20
N GLU A 271 7.27 9.28 34.04
CA GLU A 271 6.48 10.09 34.96
C GLU A 271 5.00 9.67 34.97
N ARG A 272 4.45 9.33 33.80
CA ARG A 272 3.08 8.79 33.69
C ARG A 272 2.92 7.46 34.42
N LEU A 273 3.96 6.61 34.37
CA LEU A 273 3.97 5.36 35.14
C LEU A 273 4.14 5.57 36.64
N ILE A 274 4.87 6.60 37.07
CA ILE A 274 4.96 6.97 38.49
C ILE A 274 3.59 7.43 38.99
N ALA A 275 2.90 8.28 38.24
CA ALA A 275 1.52 8.68 38.56
C ALA A 275 0.58 7.48 38.62
N THR A 276 0.67 6.56 37.64
CA THR A 276 -0.10 5.30 37.65
C THR A 276 0.17 4.51 38.92
N ASN A 277 1.43 4.34 39.35
CA ASN A 277 1.77 3.64 40.58
C ASN A 277 1.18 4.32 41.83
N THR A 278 1.23 5.66 41.89
CA THR A 278 0.64 6.43 43.00
C THR A 278 -0.86 6.25 43.07
N ILE A 279 -1.55 6.30 41.93
CA ILE A 279 -3.00 6.08 41.81
C ILE A 279 -3.39 4.66 42.24
N LEU A 280 -2.63 3.64 41.82
CA LEU A 280 -2.85 2.25 42.25
C LEU A 280 -2.82 2.10 43.77
N VAL A 281 -1.93 2.80 44.46
CA VAL A 281 -1.81 2.73 45.91
C VAL A 281 -2.91 3.56 46.57
N ARG A 282 -3.11 4.82 46.16
CA ARG A 282 -4.09 5.70 46.80
C ARG A 282 -5.55 5.26 46.60
N CYS A 283 -5.87 4.65 45.46
CA CYS A 283 -7.17 4.09 45.16
C CYS A 283 -7.29 2.60 45.51
N TRP A 284 -6.34 2.03 46.28
CA TRP A 284 -6.23 0.61 46.49
C TRP A 284 -7.53 0.00 47.09
N ASP A 285 -8.19 0.67 48.01
CA ASP A 285 -9.42 0.19 48.66
C ASP A 285 -10.48 -0.08 47.58
N TYR A 286 -10.71 0.85 46.68
CA TYR A 286 -11.67 0.71 45.56
C TYR A 286 -11.21 -0.31 44.50
N ILE A 287 -9.92 -0.36 44.21
CA ILE A 287 -9.34 -1.30 43.22
C ILE A 287 -9.48 -2.73 43.73
N LYS A 288 -9.25 -2.98 45.00
CA LYS A 288 -9.37 -4.30 45.60
C LYS A 288 -10.80 -4.81 45.51
N GLU A 289 -11.79 -3.99 45.89
CA GLU A 289 -13.20 -4.32 45.78
C GLU A 289 -13.60 -4.59 44.30
N PHE A 290 -13.13 -3.78 43.39
CA PHE A 290 -13.35 -3.98 41.95
C PHE A 290 -12.73 -5.26 41.43
N CYS A 291 -11.51 -5.61 41.83
CA CYS A 291 -10.87 -6.87 41.44
C CYS A 291 -11.65 -8.09 41.93
N GLU A 292 -12.19 -8.02 43.15
CA GLU A 292 -13.04 -9.09 43.66
C GLU A 292 -14.37 -9.18 42.90
N TYR A 293 -15.02 -8.05 42.64
CA TYR A 293 -16.23 -7.96 41.81
C TYR A 293 -16.05 -8.59 40.43
N VAL A 294 -14.96 -8.28 39.76
CA VAL A 294 -14.66 -8.83 38.42
C VAL A 294 -14.39 -10.33 38.49
N LYS A 295 -13.68 -10.81 39.51
CA LYS A 295 -13.43 -12.25 39.71
C LYS A 295 -14.71 -13.03 39.93
N GLU A 296 -15.61 -12.49 40.77
CA GLU A 296 -16.92 -13.12 41.00
C GLU A 296 -17.73 -13.21 39.73
N ARG A 297 -17.71 -12.13 38.89
CA ARG A 297 -18.38 -12.09 37.60
C ARG A 297 -17.76 -13.06 36.59
N SER A 298 -16.43 -13.18 36.59
CA SER A 298 -15.69 -14.17 35.76
C SER A 298 -16.07 -15.61 36.14
N ASN A 299 -16.18 -15.90 37.44
CA ASN A 299 -16.58 -17.22 37.92
C ASN A 299 -18.03 -17.55 37.58
N GLN A 300 -18.93 -16.55 37.55
CA GLN A 300 -20.36 -16.73 37.22
C GLN A 300 -20.60 -16.91 35.73
N THR A 301 -19.87 -16.15 34.87
CA THR A 301 -20.08 -16.14 33.42
C THR A 301 -19.19 -17.15 32.69
N GLY A 302 -18.09 -17.59 33.30
CA GLY A 302 -17.08 -18.43 32.68
C GLY A 302 -16.19 -17.68 31.65
N SER A 303 -16.34 -16.34 31.58
CA SER A 303 -15.52 -15.48 30.68
C SER A 303 -14.17 -15.19 31.30
N GLU A 304 -13.16 -14.95 30.46
CA GLU A 304 -11.82 -14.56 30.91
C GLU A 304 -11.84 -13.19 31.61
N LEU A 305 -10.98 -13.02 32.62
CA LEU A 305 -10.85 -11.74 33.35
C LEU A 305 -10.55 -10.57 32.43
N GLU A 306 -9.72 -10.80 31.40
CA GLU A 306 -9.35 -9.80 30.41
C GLU A 306 -10.56 -9.30 29.63
N GLU A 307 -11.45 -10.21 29.26
CA GLU A 307 -12.69 -9.91 28.53
C GLU A 307 -13.62 -9.04 29.36
N ILE A 308 -13.81 -9.40 30.61
CA ILE A 308 -14.71 -8.68 31.54
C ILE A 308 -14.15 -7.30 31.87
N ILE A 309 -12.86 -7.18 32.22
CA ILE A 309 -12.26 -5.90 32.54
C ILE A 309 -12.24 -5.01 31.29
N SER A 310 -11.98 -5.57 30.12
CA SER A 310 -12.04 -4.82 28.85
C SER A 310 -13.47 -4.36 28.51
N GLN A 311 -14.49 -5.14 28.84
CA GLN A 311 -15.88 -4.71 28.70
C GLN A 311 -16.21 -3.57 29.66
N ILE A 312 -15.83 -3.69 30.91
CA ILE A 312 -16.18 -2.73 31.96
C ILE A 312 -15.37 -1.42 31.79
N LEU A 313 -14.03 -1.51 31.73
CA LEU A 313 -13.17 -0.35 31.68
C LEU A 313 -12.85 0.09 30.22
N GLY A 314 -12.97 -0.81 29.25
CA GLY A 314 -12.75 -0.53 27.83
C GLY A 314 -13.91 0.19 27.13
N ASN A 315 -15.13 0.08 27.68
CA ASN A 315 -16.33 0.80 27.20
C ASN A 315 -16.35 2.27 27.65
N GLN A 316 -15.34 2.69 28.40
CA GLN A 316 -15.21 4.12 28.69
C GLN A 316 -14.93 4.88 27.38
N VAL A 317 -15.80 5.82 27.09
CA VAL A 317 -15.77 6.65 25.90
C VAL A 317 -14.36 7.27 25.76
N GLY A 318 -13.61 6.92 24.71
CA GLY A 318 -12.29 7.45 24.43
C GLY A 318 -11.09 6.58 24.87
N SER A 319 -11.33 5.39 25.41
CA SER A 319 -10.21 4.47 25.63
C SER A 319 -9.81 3.80 24.33
N SER A 320 -8.80 4.36 23.64
CA SER A 320 -8.11 3.59 22.61
C SER A 320 -7.18 2.61 23.29
N THR A 321 -7.33 1.34 22.98
CA THR A 321 -6.40 0.33 23.47
C THR A 321 -5.08 0.50 22.72
N VAL A 322 -4.08 1.04 23.39
CA VAL A 322 -2.68 0.96 22.90
C VAL A 322 -2.38 -0.50 22.61
N GLY A 323 -2.03 -0.78 21.37
CA GLY A 323 -1.83 -2.12 20.87
C GLY A 323 -0.97 -2.97 21.80
N LYS A 324 -1.44 -4.14 22.12
CA LYS A 324 -0.78 -5.06 23.03
C LYS A 324 0.62 -5.37 22.55
N GLY A 325 1.63 -4.83 23.20
CA GLY A 325 3.05 -4.92 22.82
C GLY A 325 3.64 -6.33 22.86
N ARG A 326 2.87 -7.39 22.74
CA ARG A 326 3.35 -8.77 22.74
C ARG A 326 2.46 -9.71 21.92
N GLY A 327 2.26 -9.37 20.62
CA GLY A 327 1.70 -10.34 19.68
C GLY A 327 0.29 -10.85 20.00
N THR A 328 -0.48 -10.08 20.77
CA THR A 328 -1.90 -10.32 20.89
C THR A 328 -2.62 -9.89 19.62
N PRO A 329 -3.55 -10.69 19.11
CA PRO A 329 -4.26 -10.37 17.89
C PRO A 329 -4.98 -9.04 18.02
N VAL A 330 -4.99 -8.27 16.95
CA VAL A 330 -5.90 -7.15 16.82
C VAL A 330 -7.32 -7.71 16.94
N PRO A 331 -8.20 -7.02 17.65
CA PRO A 331 -9.56 -7.44 17.80
C PRO A 331 -10.20 -7.89 16.49
N GLU A 332 -10.96 -8.96 16.50
CA GLU A 332 -11.65 -9.53 15.32
C GLU A 332 -12.54 -8.52 14.60
N ALA A 333 -12.99 -7.49 15.31
CA ALA A 333 -13.77 -6.39 14.75
C ALA A 333 -13.15 -5.75 13.52
N PHE A 334 -11.81 -5.67 13.46
CA PHE A 334 -11.11 -5.12 12.31
C PHE A 334 -10.96 -6.10 11.14
N GLY A 335 -11.48 -7.31 11.26
CA GLY A 335 -11.66 -8.28 10.16
C GLY A 335 -10.39 -8.65 9.40
N THR A 336 -9.27 -8.47 10.02
CA THR A 336 -8.00 -8.86 9.48
C THR A 336 -7.55 -10.07 10.20
N GLY A 337 -7.45 -11.10 9.50
CA GLY A 337 -6.80 -12.26 10.07
C GLY A 337 -5.56 -11.80 10.83
N GLU A 338 -5.40 -12.31 12.01
CA GLU A 338 -4.33 -12.13 13.01
C GLU A 338 -2.93 -11.81 12.50
N LYS A 339 -2.73 -11.96 11.19
CA LYS A 339 -1.43 -12.02 10.55
C LYS A 339 -0.84 -10.66 10.18
N SER A 340 -1.65 -9.62 10.10
CA SER A 340 -1.19 -8.30 9.62
C SER A 340 -0.66 -7.38 10.72
N PHE A 341 -1.07 -7.56 11.96
CA PHE A 341 -0.70 -6.69 13.08
C PHE A 341 0.46 -7.23 13.96
N THR A 342 0.91 -8.48 13.73
CA THR A 342 1.97 -9.14 14.51
C THR A 342 3.25 -9.38 13.73
N ILE A 343 3.52 -8.59 12.74
CA ILE A 343 4.37 -8.88 11.59
C ILE A 343 5.84 -9.22 11.92
N LEU A 344 6.43 -8.67 12.94
CA LEU A 344 7.88 -8.81 13.11
C LEU A 344 8.33 -9.88 14.11
N LYS A 345 7.46 -10.36 15.02
CA LYS A 345 7.86 -11.34 16.04
C LYS A 345 7.47 -12.79 15.71
N ARG A 346 6.45 -13.03 14.89
CA ARG A 346 6.07 -14.40 14.50
C ARG A 346 6.98 -15.06 13.46
N LYS A 347 7.72 -14.28 12.65
CA LYS A 347 8.73 -14.88 11.74
C LYS A 347 9.86 -15.59 12.47
N LYS A 348 10.28 -15.07 13.62
CA LYS A 348 11.33 -15.73 14.44
C LYS A 348 10.86 -17.00 15.15
N THR A 349 9.62 -17.06 15.60
CA THR A 349 9.08 -18.25 16.29
C THR A 349 8.73 -19.41 15.37
N LYS A 350 8.46 -19.17 14.08
CA LYS A 350 8.23 -20.26 13.11
C LYS A 350 9.52 -20.91 12.60
N GLU A 351 10.63 -20.18 12.59
CA GLU A 351 11.94 -20.77 12.27
C GLU A 351 12.50 -21.58 13.43
N GLU A 352 12.21 -21.22 14.67
CA GLU A 352 12.61 -21.99 15.84
C GLU A 352 11.73 -23.23 16.11
N ALA A 353 10.47 -23.23 15.67
CA ALA A 353 9.56 -24.37 15.83
C ALA A 353 9.69 -25.41 14.69
N GLY A 354 10.33 -25.05 13.57
CA GLY A 354 10.55 -25.96 12.44
C GLY A 354 11.74 -26.91 12.59
N ASN A 355 12.53 -26.77 13.66
CA ASN A 355 13.76 -27.55 13.84
C ASN A 355 13.75 -28.52 15.05
N LYS A 356 12.56 -28.91 15.51
CA LYS A 356 12.39 -29.95 16.53
C LYS A 356 11.29 -30.93 16.11
N GLY A 357 11.66 -31.85 15.27
CA GLY A 357 10.82 -33.00 14.95
C GLY A 357 11.27 -33.64 13.67
N GLU A 358 12.20 -34.57 13.83
CA GLU A 358 12.48 -35.80 13.10
C GLU A 358 13.99 -36.07 13.05
N GLU A 359 14.47 -36.67 14.13
CA GLU A 359 15.66 -37.51 14.11
C GLU A 359 15.33 -38.84 14.80
N GLU A 360 14.99 -39.82 14.00
CA GLU A 360 15.30 -41.21 14.31
C GLU A 360 15.73 -41.91 13.03
N GLY A 361 16.99 -42.37 13.06
CA GLY A 361 17.35 -43.51 12.23
C GLY A 361 18.61 -43.42 11.38
N SER A 362 19.73 -43.79 12.00
CA SER A 362 20.82 -44.66 11.48
C SER A 362 21.82 -44.13 10.46
N GLY A 363 23.10 -44.14 10.90
CA GLY A 363 24.12 -44.80 10.14
C GLY A 363 25.35 -44.01 9.71
N ALA A 364 26.35 -44.01 10.55
CA ALA A 364 27.79 -44.19 10.30
C ALA A 364 28.49 -43.51 9.09
N GLY A 365 29.57 -42.81 9.38
CA GLY A 365 30.71 -42.63 8.47
C GLY A 365 31.56 -41.40 8.78
N ASN A 366 32.72 -41.64 9.38
CA ASN A 366 33.84 -40.72 9.64
C ASN A 366 34.31 -39.96 8.39
N GLU A 367 34.82 -38.74 8.51
CA GLU A 367 36.25 -38.47 8.74
C GLU A 367 36.57 -36.96 8.69
N GLU A 368 37.51 -36.61 9.46
CA GLU A 368 38.28 -35.44 9.78
C GLU A 368 38.68 -34.50 8.62
N GLY A 369 38.87 -33.23 8.97
CA GLY A 369 39.64 -32.27 8.17
C GLY A 369 39.69 -30.88 8.78
N GLU A 370 40.69 -30.63 9.61
CA GLU A 370 41.11 -29.35 10.19
C GLU A 370 41.49 -28.31 9.13
N GLY A 371 41.34 -27.05 9.45
CA GLY A 371 41.99 -25.98 8.70
C GLY A 371 41.66 -24.56 9.21
N ASN A 372 42.43 -24.17 10.21
CA ASN A 372 42.60 -22.79 10.70
C ASN A 372 43.05 -21.83 9.58
N SER A 373 42.61 -20.59 9.61
CA SER A 373 43.55 -19.44 9.66
C SER A 373 42.85 -18.10 9.86
N GLU A 374 43.34 -17.43 10.86
CA GLU A 374 43.16 -16.02 11.23
C GLU A 374 43.70 -15.06 10.15
N GLY A 375 43.23 -13.84 10.18
CA GLY A 375 43.79 -12.74 9.38
C GLY A 375 43.10 -11.40 9.67
N GLU A 376 43.60 -10.73 10.64
CA GLU A 376 43.38 -9.38 11.19
C GLU A 376 43.96 -8.30 10.28
N TYR A 377 43.65 -7.03 10.67
CA TYR A 377 44.13 -5.71 10.23
C TYR A 377 43.39 -5.06 9.05
N GLY A 378 42.97 -3.79 9.09
CA GLY A 378 43.30 -2.71 9.98
C GLY A 378 43.22 -1.40 9.21
N ASN A 379 42.62 -0.42 9.86
CA ASN A 379 42.91 1.03 9.87
C ASN A 379 42.85 1.92 8.62
N GLU A 380 42.02 2.96 8.82
CA GLU A 380 42.23 4.41 8.66
C GLU A 380 42.67 4.99 7.31
N SER A 381 41.92 6.00 6.84
CA SER A 381 42.35 7.40 6.92
C SER A 381 41.38 8.39 6.25
N GLU A 382 41.30 9.53 6.91
CA GLU A 382 40.65 10.79 6.56
C GLU A 382 41.20 11.43 5.27
N SER A 383 40.38 12.27 4.62
CA SER A 383 40.67 13.67 4.26
C SER A 383 39.54 14.20 3.35
N ASP A 384 38.83 15.16 3.76
CA ASP A 384 38.93 16.61 3.64
C ASP A 384 39.01 17.14 2.19
N GLY A 385 38.13 18.10 1.87
CA GLY A 385 38.22 18.87 0.63
C GLY A 385 36.88 19.46 0.17
N GLY A 386 36.46 20.55 0.79
CA GLY A 386 35.35 21.37 0.30
C GLY A 386 35.70 22.18 -0.93
N VAL A 387 34.71 22.45 -1.78
CA VAL A 387 34.65 23.67 -2.60
C VAL A 387 33.20 24.10 -2.79
N MET A 388 32.91 25.30 -2.32
CA MET A 388 31.74 26.10 -2.69
C MET A 388 31.83 26.51 -4.16
N MET A 389 30.73 26.42 -4.91
CA MET A 389 30.45 27.37 -5.97
C MET A 389 28.96 27.73 -6.01
N LYS A 390 28.71 29.01 -5.83
CA LYS A 390 27.49 29.72 -6.20
C LYS A 390 27.37 29.75 -7.71
N GLY A 391 26.15 29.50 -8.20
CA GLY A 391 25.77 29.78 -9.58
C GLY A 391 24.29 30.10 -9.64
N ASP A 392 23.99 31.36 -9.75
CA ASP A 392 22.71 31.97 -10.05
C ASP A 392 22.28 31.53 -11.48
N GLY A 393 21.00 31.20 -11.69
CA GLY A 393 20.50 30.85 -13.00
C GLY A 393 19.01 30.50 -12.99
N SER A 394 18.18 31.54 -13.12
CA SER A 394 16.75 31.40 -13.37
C SER A 394 16.50 30.59 -14.65
N GLY A 395 15.83 29.44 -14.54
CA GLY A 395 15.32 28.69 -15.66
C GLY A 395 14.02 28.06 -15.26
N LYS A 396 12.90 28.64 -15.70
CA LYS A 396 11.61 27.98 -15.70
C LYS A 396 11.72 26.73 -16.55
N GLN A 397 11.70 25.57 -15.92
CA GLN A 397 11.35 24.32 -16.57
C GLN A 397 9.97 23.92 -16.09
N GLU A 398 9.02 23.96 -17.02
CA GLU A 398 7.75 23.26 -16.90
C GLU A 398 8.06 21.79 -16.68
N ALA A 399 7.79 21.31 -15.47
CA ALA A 399 7.81 19.90 -15.15
C ALA A 399 6.56 19.28 -15.76
N SER A 400 6.74 18.43 -16.75
CA SER A 400 5.70 17.55 -17.24
C SER A 400 5.26 16.64 -16.11
N GLU A 401 4.00 16.77 -15.73
CA GLU A 401 3.30 15.95 -14.77
C GLU A 401 3.37 14.48 -15.18
N SER A 402 4.09 13.68 -14.41
CA SER A 402 3.92 12.25 -14.40
C SER A 402 2.77 11.97 -13.43
N GLU A 403 1.61 11.64 -13.96
CA GLU A 403 0.43 11.18 -13.25
C GLU A 403 0.67 9.83 -12.57
N GLY A 404 1.37 9.86 -11.46
CA GLY A 404 1.21 8.86 -10.40
C GLY A 404 0.33 9.53 -9.35
N GLY A 405 -0.91 9.07 -9.20
CA GLY A 405 -1.92 9.74 -8.37
C GLY A 405 -1.60 9.78 -6.89
N ARG A 406 -0.64 10.60 -6.51
CA ARG A 406 -0.47 11.08 -5.14
C ARG A 406 -1.49 12.18 -4.92
N ILE A 407 -2.31 12.02 -3.91
CA ILE A 407 -3.11 13.12 -3.39
C ILE A 407 -2.13 13.99 -2.63
N ASP A 408 -1.81 15.16 -3.18
CA ASP A 408 -1.07 16.17 -2.44
C ASP A 408 -1.97 16.69 -1.33
N TYR A 409 -1.67 16.27 -0.09
CA TYR A 409 -2.22 16.97 1.06
C TYR A 409 -1.31 18.16 1.36
N HIS A 410 -1.91 19.30 1.65
CA HIS A 410 -1.16 20.46 2.07
C HIS A 410 -0.56 20.22 3.46
N GLU A 411 0.74 20.45 3.58
CA GLU A 411 1.41 20.47 4.88
C GLU A 411 0.62 21.35 5.83
N THR A 412 0.30 20.79 7.00
CA THR A 412 -0.19 21.62 8.09
C THR A 412 0.93 22.57 8.48
N ASP A 413 0.68 23.87 8.37
CA ASP A 413 1.63 24.87 8.78
C ASP A 413 2.01 24.65 10.24
N GLU A 414 3.24 24.21 10.49
CA GLU A 414 3.79 24.17 11.81
C GLU A 414 4.19 25.58 12.23
N ILE A 415 3.63 25.98 13.33
CA ILE A 415 4.23 27.06 14.11
C ILE A 415 5.41 26.42 14.84
N ASP A 416 6.62 26.79 14.45
CA ASP A 416 7.84 26.48 15.20
C ASP A 416 7.74 27.16 16.57
N SER A 417 7.03 26.51 17.49
CA SER A 417 6.87 26.97 18.84
C SER A 417 8.10 26.56 19.65
N GLY A 418 9.14 27.35 19.56
CA GLY A 418 10.09 27.41 20.65
C GLY A 418 9.30 27.71 21.92
N ASP A 419 9.30 26.77 22.87
CA ASP A 419 8.85 26.83 24.26
C ASP A 419 8.02 28.09 24.64
N LYS A 420 6.86 28.29 24.04
CA LYS A 420 5.87 29.25 24.52
C LYS A 420 4.62 28.44 24.91
N GLU A 421 4.46 28.25 26.21
CA GLU A 421 3.17 27.93 26.82
C GLU A 421 2.16 29.01 26.41
N GLY A 422 1.34 28.69 25.42
CA GLY A 422 0.25 29.53 24.97
C GLY A 422 -0.66 28.74 24.10
N SER A 423 -1.92 28.61 24.51
CA SER A 423 -2.97 28.13 23.64
C SER A 423 -3.02 29.03 22.40
N VAL A 424 -2.80 28.45 21.23
CA VAL A 424 -2.97 29.16 19.97
C VAL A 424 -4.47 29.36 19.77
N GLU A 425 -4.98 30.59 20.04
CA GLU A 425 -6.33 30.95 19.64
C GLU A 425 -6.39 30.94 18.10
N ARG A 426 -7.19 30.03 17.55
CA ARG A 426 -7.42 29.93 16.12
C ARG A 426 -8.49 30.92 15.72
N ASP A 427 -8.18 31.74 14.72
CA ASP A 427 -9.14 32.65 14.12
C ASP A 427 -10.22 31.86 13.37
N ASP A 428 -11.47 32.33 13.39
CA ASP A 428 -12.60 31.70 12.69
C ASP A 428 -12.38 31.57 11.18
N ASP A 429 -11.63 32.50 10.61
CA ASP A 429 -11.30 32.46 9.18
C ASP A 429 -10.32 31.32 8.87
N TYR A 430 -9.36 31.04 9.74
CA TYR A 430 -8.43 29.91 9.62
C TYR A 430 -9.15 28.56 9.76
N LYS A 431 -10.07 28.43 10.73
CA LYS A 431 -10.92 27.24 10.84
C LYS A 431 -11.73 27.00 9.57
N ARG A 432 -12.36 28.06 9.03
CA ARG A 432 -13.12 27.95 7.78
C ARG A 432 -12.25 27.47 6.61
N GLU A 433 -11.04 27.98 6.48
CA GLU A 433 -10.10 27.53 5.43
C GLU A 433 -9.76 26.04 5.56
N ILE A 434 -9.55 25.55 6.78
CA ILE A 434 -9.31 24.12 7.06
C ILE A 434 -10.52 23.27 6.66
N TYR A 435 -11.73 23.71 6.99
CA TYR A 435 -12.96 22.99 6.60
C TYR A 435 -13.16 22.97 5.08
N ASP A 436 -12.89 24.06 4.38
CA ASP A 436 -12.99 24.12 2.92
C ASP A 436 -11.95 23.21 2.25
N LYS A 437 -10.73 23.14 2.76
CA LYS A 437 -9.70 22.20 2.31
C LYS A 437 -10.13 20.74 2.50
N ALA A 438 -10.63 20.39 3.67
CA ALA A 438 -11.13 19.05 3.94
C ALA A 438 -12.30 18.64 3.04
N ALA A 439 -13.22 19.56 2.77
CA ALA A 439 -14.33 19.34 1.83
C ALA A 439 -13.80 19.08 0.42
N SER A 440 -12.79 19.84 -0.02
CA SER A 440 -12.14 19.65 -1.33
C SER A 440 -11.44 18.30 -1.41
N ASP A 441 -10.76 17.87 -0.34
CA ASP A 441 -10.07 16.57 -0.31
C ASP A 441 -11.05 15.39 -0.37
N ILE A 442 -12.16 15.47 0.34
CA ILE A 442 -13.24 14.47 0.24
C ILE A 442 -13.79 14.42 -1.20
N GLU A 443 -13.97 15.56 -1.84
CA GLU A 443 -14.45 15.63 -3.22
C GLU A 443 -13.47 14.94 -4.19
N ARG A 444 -12.17 15.20 -4.05
CA ARG A 444 -11.12 14.54 -4.83
C ARG A 444 -11.09 13.04 -4.61
N LEU A 445 -11.26 12.59 -3.38
CA LEU A 445 -11.33 11.15 -3.05
C LEU A 445 -12.55 10.50 -3.70
N LEU A 446 -13.70 11.16 -3.67
CA LEU A 446 -14.92 10.70 -4.34
C LEU A 446 -14.73 10.63 -5.85
N ASP A 447 -14.14 11.64 -6.46
CA ASP A 447 -13.84 11.66 -7.90
C ASP A 447 -12.93 10.50 -8.29
N LYS A 448 -11.85 10.28 -7.54
CA LYS A 448 -10.92 9.16 -7.77
C LYS A 448 -11.61 7.80 -7.61
N MET A 449 -12.48 7.64 -6.62
CA MET A 449 -13.23 6.39 -6.45
C MET A 449 -14.25 6.16 -7.57
N ALA A 450 -14.94 7.22 -7.99
CA ALA A 450 -15.89 7.15 -9.11
C ALA A 450 -15.15 6.81 -10.42
N GLU A 451 -13.98 7.37 -10.64
CA GLU A 451 -13.11 7.07 -11.77
C GLU A 451 -12.67 5.60 -11.75
N ASN A 452 -12.17 5.10 -10.63
CA ASN A 452 -11.79 3.69 -10.48
C ASN A 452 -12.98 2.74 -10.74
N ALA A 453 -14.16 3.08 -10.22
CA ALA A 453 -15.38 2.29 -10.44
C ALA A 453 -15.83 2.32 -11.90
N ALA A 454 -15.72 3.47 -12.57
CA ALA A 454 -16.02 3.60 -13.98
C ALA A 454 -15.01 2.84 -14.86
N CYS A 455 -13.73 2.96 -14.57
CA CYS A 455 -12.67 2.20 -15.27
C CYS A 455 -12.87 0.70 -15.10
N LYS A 456 -13.19 0.23 -13.89
CA LYS A 456 -13.49 -1.19 -13.64
C LYS A 456 -14.64 -1.70 -14.50
N GLU A 457 -15.72 -0.94 -14.62
CA GLU A 457 -16.88 -1.32 -15.46
C GLU A 457 -16.51 -1.32 -16.94
N LEU A 458 -15.75 -0.34 -17.41
CA LEU A 458 -15.27 -0.28 -18.79
C LEU A 458 -14.35 -1.46 -19.12
N GLU A 459 -13.43 -1.81 -18.21
CA GLU A 459 -12.53 -2.97 -18.37
C GLU A 459 -13.30 -4.31 -18.39
N GLN A 460 -14.35 -4.44 -17.58
CA GLN A 460 -15.22 -5.61 -17.63
C GLN A 460 -16.00 -5.71 -18.96
N ASN A 461 -16.49 -4.59 -19.47
CA ASN A 461 -17.17 -4.55 -20.76
C ASN A 461 -16.19 -4.85 -21.91
N ARG A 462 -14.97 -4.32 -21.84
CA ARG A 462 -13.89 -4.63 -22.77
C ARG A 462 -13.58 -6.12 -22.81
N THR A 463 -13.46 -6.74 -21.64
CA THR A 463 -13.23 -8.18 -21.54
C THR A 463 -14.33 -8.99 -22.21
N LYS A 464 -15.60 -8.58 -22.09
CA LYS A 464 -16.72 -9.21 -22.80
C LYS A 464 -16.61 -9.05 -24.31
N GLU A 465 -16.27 -7.86 -24.81
CA GLU A 465 -16.07 -7.58 -26.23
C GLU A 465 -14.93 -8.41 -26.82
N LEU A 466 -13.81 -8.52 -26.10
CA LEU A 466 -12.66 -9.33 -26.50
C LEU A 466 -13.02 -10.82 -26.57
N ASN A 467 -13.80 -11.33 -25.60
CA ASN A 467 -14.29 -12.72 -25.63
C ASN A 467 -15.21 -12.96 -26.82
N GLN A 468 -16.10 -12.03 -27.15
CA GLN A 468 -16.93 -12.12 -28.35
C GLN A 468 -16.07 -12.07 -29.63
N ALA A 469 -15.06 -11.21 -29.67
CA ALA A 469 -14.13 -11.14 -30.79
C ALA A 469 -13.34 -12.45 -30.97
N ALA A 470 -12.94 -13.09 -29.86
CA ALA A 470 -12.26 -14.39 -29.89
C ALA A 470 -13.10 -15.49 -30.47
N GLN A 471 -14.40 -15.54 -30.17
CA GLN A 471 -15.33 -16.53 -30.73
C GLN A 471 -15.54 -16.38 -32.25
N ASN A 472 -15.30 -15.21 -32.80
CA ASN A 472 -15.47 -14.93 -34.23
C ASN A 472 -14.22 -15.22 -35.08
N ILE A 473 -13.12 -15.67 -34.48
CA ILE A 473 -11.87 -15.98 -35.17
C ILE A 473 -11.84 -17.45 -35.57
N SER A 474 -11.38 -17.72 -36.78
CA SER A 474 -11.08 -19.09 -37.22
C SER A 474 -9.67 -19.48 -36.80
N TYR A 475 -9.57 -20.44 -35.91
CA TYR A 475 -8.28 -20.89 -35.38
C TYR A 475 -7.58 -21.97 -36.24
N GLY A 476 -8.23 -22.50 -37.30
CA GLY A 476 -7.69 -23.54 -38.16
C GLY A 476 -7.96 -24.95 -37.63
N ASP A 477 -7.65 -25.97 -38.48
CA ASP A 477 -7.97 -27.36 -38.22
C ASP A 477 -7.28 -27.97 -37.01
N ALA A 478 -6.03 -27.49 -36.71
CA ALA A 478 -5.27 -27.93 -35.54
C ALA A 478 -5.91 -27.53 -34.20
N HIS A 479 -6.85 -26.59 -34.24
CA HIS A 479 -7.51 -26.03 -33.05
C HIS A 479 -9.02 -26.23 -33.10
N LYS A 480 -9.48 -27.26 -33.82
CA LYS A 480 -10.91 -27.57 -33.93
C LYS A 480 -11.49 -28.01 -32.58
N GLY A 481 -12.56 -27.34 -32.15
CA GLY A 481 -13.21 -27.61 -30.86
C GLY A 481 -12.59 -26.89 -29.65
N ILE A 482 -11.56 -26.04 -29.84
CA ILE A 482 -10.96 -25.25 -28.80
C ILE A 482 -11.79 -23.99 -28.53
N ASN A 483 -11.95 -23.68 -27.25
CA ASN A 483 -12.55 -22.43 -26.80
C ASN A 483 -11.45 -21.46 -26.30
N VAL A 484 -11.40 -20.26 -26.87
CA VAL A 484 -10.45 -19.23 -26.43
C VAL A 484 -11.13 -18.24 -25.48
N LYS A 485 -10.63 -18.13 -24.28
CA LYS A 485 -11.19 -17.29 -23.22
C LYS A 485 -10.20 -16.25 -22.74
N ILE A 486 -10.62 -14.99 -22.76
CA ILE A 486 -9.80 -13.87 -22.35
C ILE A 486 -10.12 -13.52 -20.91
N LYS A 487 -9.07 -13.41 -20.09
CA LYS A 487 -9.11 -12.99 -18.70
C LYS A 487 -8.33 -11.68 -18.55
N ARG A 488 -8.91 -10.69 -17.89
CA ARG A 488 -8.24 -9.43 -17.58
C ARG A 488 -8.55 -9.02 -16.16
N ILE A 489 -7.55 -8.58 -15.42
CA ILE A 489 -7.68 -8.01 -14.08
C ILE A 489 -8.33 -6.64 -14.24
N ALA A 490 -9.59 -6.50 -13.84
CA ALA A 490 -10.33 -5.25 -13.94
C ALA A 490 -9.93 -4.24 -12.84
N GLU A 491 -9.48 -4.74 -11.68
CA GLU A 491 -9.02 -3.93 -10.56
C GLU A 491 -7.68 -4.49 -10.09
N VAL A 492 -6.68 -3.62 -10.04
CA VAL A 492 -5.31 -4.00 -9.65
C VAL A 492 -5.17 -3.98 -8.14
N ASP A 493 -4.70 -5.09 -7.58
CA ASP A 493 -4.42 -5.23 -6.15
C ASP A 493 -3.16 -4.45 -5.77
N GLU A 494 -3.13 -3.94 -4.53
CA GLU A 494 -1.97 -3.23 -3.98
C GLU A 494 -0.70 -4.08 -3.97
N SER A 495 -0.84 -5.38 -3.79
CA SER A 495 0.28 -6.32 -3.85
C SER A 495 1.03 -6.28 -5.19
N LEU A 496 0.31 -6.10 -6.30
CA LEU A 496 0.91 -5.98 -7.64
C LEU A 496 1.63 -4.64 -7.81
N VAL A 497 1.11 -3.58 -7.21
CA VAL A 497 1.77 -2.26 -7.20
C VAL A 497 3.08 -2.32 -6.41
N GLU A 498 3.06 -2.90 -5.20
CA GLU A 498 4.25 -3.07 -4.38
C GLU A 498 5.33 -3.92 -5.09
N GLN A 499 4.93 -5.01 -5.71
CA GLN A 499 5.84 -5.86 -6.47
C GLN A 499 6.47 -5.11 -7.65
N TYR A 500 5.69 -4.31 -8.38
CA TYR A 500 6.19 -3.51 -9.50
C TYR A 500 7.22 -2.49 -9.01
N ASP A 501 6.93 -1.74 -7.96
CA ASP A 501 7.83 -0.71 -7.41
C ASP A 501 9.18 -1.28 -6.95
N LEU A 502 9.19 -2.53 -6.48
CA LEU A 502 10.43 -3.22 -6.08
C LEU A 502 11.34 -3.56 -7.26
N VAL A 503 10.79 -3.91 -8.42
CA VAL A 503 11.57 -4.43 -9.55
C VAL A 503 11.74 -3.46 -10.70
N ALA A 504 10.91 -2.40 -10.79
CA ALA A 504 10.87 -1.54 -11.96
C ALA A 504 12.14 -0.69 -12.18
N ALA A 505 12.74 -0.15 -11.13
CA ALA A 505 13.81 0.85 -11.23
C ALA A 505 14.98 0.45 -12.16
N PRO A 506 15.60 -0.74 -12.05
CA PRO A 506 16.66 -1.16 -12.97
C PRO A 506 16.15 -1.39 -14.40
N LEU A 507 14.94 -1.92 -14.58
CA LEU A 507 14.36 -2.21 -15.88
C LEU A 507 14.02 -0.94 -16.67
N LEU A 508 13.53 0.09 -15.99
CA LEU A 508 13.26 1.40 -16.60
C LEU A 508 14.52 2.09 -17.12
N THR A 509 15.69 1.75 -16.61
CA THR A 509 16.96 2.25 -17.15
C THR A 509 17.24 1.67 -18.53
N ILE A 510 16.97 0.38 -18.72
CA ILE A 510 17.09 -0.30 -20.03
C ILE A 510 16.07 0.29 -21.03
N SER A 511 14.83 0.55 -20.58
CA SER A 511 13.80 1.21 -21.39
C SER A 511 14.26 2.58 -21.89
N ARG A 512 14.88 3.42 -21.05
CA ARG A 512 15.43 4.72 -21.48
C ARG A 512 16.53 4.58 -22.54
N GLN A 513 17.39 3.55 -22.47
CA GLN A 513 18.40 3.27 -23.49
C GLN A 513 17.75 2.89 -24.83
N LEU A 514 16.68 2.06 -24.78
CA LEU A 514 15.90 1.70 -25.96
C LEU A 514 15.27 2.94 -26.62
N GLN A 515 14.66 3.81 -25.82
CA GLN A 515 14.08 5.08 -26.29
C GLN A 515 15.13 5.94 -27.00
N ALA A 516 16.29 6.15 -26.37
CA ALA A 516 17.35 6.96 -26.93
C ALA A 516 17.90 6.38 -28.27
N SER A 517 17.97 5.06 -28.36
CA SER A 517 18.43 4.35 -29.56
C SER A 517 17.45 4.49 -30.72
N LEU A 518 16.15 4.24 -30.46
CA LEU A 518 15.12 4.29 -31.49
C LEU A 518 14.83 5.72 -31.95
N LEU A 519 14.75 6.69 -31.03
CA LEU A 519 14.51 8.09 -31.35
C LEU A 519 15.60 8.67 -32.30
N ARG A 520 16.86 8.28 -32.11
CA ARG A 520 17.92 8.70 -33.04
C ARG A 520 17.65 8.21 -34.47
N GLN A 521 17.22 6.98 -34.61
CA GLN A 521 16.93 6.37 -35.91
C GLN A 521 15.68 6.93 -36.58
N LEU A 522 14.61 7.16 -35.80
CA LEU A 522 13.41 7.82 -36.29
C LEU A 522 13.69 9.26 -36.73
N LYS A 523 14.53 9.98 -35.99
CA LYS A 523 14.99 11.34 -36.38
C LYS A 523 15.84 11.33 -37.64
N ASP A 524 16.69 10.33 -37.83
CA ASP A 524 17.50 10.20 -39.04
C ASP A 524 16.63 9.87 -40.27
N SER A 525 15.57 9.09 -40.12
CA SER A 525 14.62 8.83 -41.20
C SER A 525 13.74 10.05 -41.55
N ARG A 526 13.50 10.96 -40.60
CA ARG A 526 12.79 12.24 -40.82
C ARG A 526 13.59 13.27 -41.62
N ARG A 527 14.91 13.16 -41.67
CA ARG A 527 15.71 14.09 -42.43
C ARG A 527 15.47 13.91 -43.92
N GLY A 528 14.57 14.71 -44.47
CA GLY A 528 14.47 14.89 -45.90
C GLY A 528 15.85 15.17 -46.45
N GLY A 529 16.30 14.38 -47.38
CA GLY A 529 17.63 14.47 -47.94
C GLY A 529 17.64 15.01 -49.36
N LYS A 530 18.78 15.51 -49.77
CA LYS A 530 19.03 15.85 -51.19
C LYS A 530 19.26 14.54 -51.95
N GLN A 531 18.23 14.06 -52.67
CA GLN A 531 18.40 12.95 -53.62
C GLN A 531 19.19 13.44 -54.85
N THR A 532 20.46 13.05 -54.95
CA THR A 532 21.36 13.38 -56.05
C THR A 532 21.46 12.23 -57.07
N GLY A 533 21.95 12.49 -58.25
CA GLY A 533 22.16 11.44 -59.26
C GLY A 533 20.91 11.09 -60.07
N LEU A 534 20.01 12.03 -60.24
CA LEU A 534 18.80 11.90 -61.06
C LEU A 534 19.09 12.32 -62.51
N LEU A 535 18.53 11.57 -63.46
CA LEU A 535 18.58 11.88 -64.86
C LEU A 535 17.70 13.08 -65.26
N MET A 536 16.68 13.39 -64.51
CA MET A 536 15.75 14.49 -64.69
C MET A 536 15.43 15.18 -63.36
N GLY A 537 15.26 16.50 -63.37
CA GLY A 537 14.88 17.27 -62.18
C GLY A 537 14.89 18.77 -62.40
N ARG A 538 14.26 19.56 -61.50
CA ARG A 538 14.23 21.02 -61.56
C ARG A 538 15.49 21.71 -61.05
N ARG A 539 16.41 20.99 -60.40
CA ARG A 539 17.59 21.54 -59.74
C ARG A 539 18.82 20.74 -60.15
N LEU A 540 19.86 21.47 -60.60
CA LEU A 540 21.14 20.89 -60.99
C LEU A 540 22.09 20.78 -59.80
N ASN A 541 22.76 19.64 -59.68
CA ASN A 541 23.86 19.45 -58.74
C ASN A 541 25.18 19.86 -59.41
N SER A 542 25.67 21.03 -59.09
CA SER A 542 26.88 21.57 -59.64
C SER A 542 28.12 20.69 -59.44
N SER A 543 28.19 19.97 -58.35
CA SER A 543 29.28 19.03 -58.04
C SER A 543 29.25 17.74 -58.86
N SER A 544 28.19 17.47 -59.62
CA SER A 544 28.06 16.28 -60.48
C SER A 544 28.16 16.60 -61.97
N LEU A 545 28.26 17.87 -62.29
CA LEU A 545 28.37 18.31 -63.73
C LEU A 545 29.59 17.79 -64.46
N HIS A 546 30.65 17.44 -63.73
CA HIS A 546 31.87 16.86 -64.32
C HIS A 546 31.70 15.38 -64.68
N ARG A 547 30.63 14.73 -64.30
CA ARG A 547 30.33 13.34 -64.62
C ARG A 547 29.49 13.26 -65.88
N ASN A 548 30.03 12.68 -66.94
CA ASN A 548 29.33 12.53 -68.21
C ASN A 548 28.24 11.43 -68.21
N ASP A 549 27.66 11.12 -67.06
CA ASP A 549 26.66 10.08 -66.91
C ASP A 549 25.20 10.59 -67.00
N GLY A 550 25.02 11.89 -67.27
CA GLY A 550 23.72 12.53 -67.35
C GLY A 550 22.97 12.63 -66.03
N LYS A 551 23.47 12.09 -64.90
CA LYS A 551 22.85 12.07 -63.60
C LYS A 551 23.18 13.35 -62.80
N VAL A 552 22.84 14.48 -63.32
CA VAL A 552 23.24 15.82 -62.86
C VAL A 552 22.14 16.53 -62.05
N PHE A 553 20.98 15.95 -61.96
CA PHE A 553 19.86 16.57 -61.25
C PHE A 553 19.73 16.07 -59.79
N TYR A 554 19.13 16.91 -58.97
CA TYR A 554 18.70 16.55 -57.65
C TYR A 554 17.30 17.08 -57.33
N LYS A 555 16.60 16.39 -56.45
CA LYS A 555 15.39 16.90 -55.77
C LYS A 555 15.58 16.84 -54.26
N ASN A 556 15.01 17.80 -53.58
CA ASN A 556 14.88 17.68 -52.13
C ASN A 556 13.71 16.72 -51.87
N ALA A 557 13.98 15.60 -51.21
CA ALA A 557 12.94 14.79 -50.66
C ALA A 557 12.32 15.57 -49.46
N LEU A 558 11.01 15.65 -49.42
CA LEU A 558 10.30 16.12 -48.23
C LEU A 558 10.66 15.19 -47.04
N PRO A 559 10.69 15.68 -45.79
CA PRO A 559 10.79 14.81 -44.66
C PRO A 559 9.69 13.75 -44.74
N ASN A 560 10.07 12.48 -44.71
CA ASN A 560 9.09 11.42 -44.64
C ASN A 560 8.40 11.53 -43.28
N GLU A 561 7.10 11.28 -43.24
CA GLU A 561 6.38 11.02 -42.02
C GLU A 561 7.04 9.82 -41.33
N THR A 562 7.17 9.84 -40.01
CA THR A 562 7.67 8.67 -39.28
C THR A 562 6.65 7.56 -39.45
N PRO A 563 7.06 6.35 -39.85
CA PRO A 563 6.14 5.23 -39.94
C PRO A 563 5.57 4.97 -38.54
N GLU A 564 4.26 4.88 -38.47
CA GLU A 564 3.56 4.55 -37.24
C GLU A 564 3.76 3.07 -36.92
N LEU A 565 4.15 2.75 -35.70
CA LEU A 565 4.43 1.41 -35.21
C LEU A 565 3.37 0.98 -34.20
N ALA A 566 2.83 -0.24 -34.35
CA ALA A 566 2.06 -0.93 -33.32
C ALA A 566 2.76 -2.21 -32.89
N VAL A 567 2.78 -2.49 -31.61
CA VAL A 567 3.47 -3.65 -31.01
C VAL A 567 2.48 -4.58 -30.32
N ALA A 568 2.62 -5.87 -30.55
CA ALA A 568 1.95 -6.91 -29.80
C ALA A 568 2.98 -7.85 -29.19
N LEU A 569 2.86 -8.16 -27.91
CA LEU A 569 3.69 -9.10 -27.19
C LEU A 569 2.82 -10.27 -26.73
N LEU A 570 3.21 -11.48 -27.09
CA LEU A 570 2.59 -12.72 -26.62
C LEU A 570 3.61 -13.49 -25.78
N ILE A 571 3.23 -13.90 -24.58
CA ILE A 571 4.08 -14.59 -23.63
C ILE A 571 3.52 -15.97 -23.34
N ASP A 572 4.35 -16.97 -23.49
CA ASP A 572 4.07 -18.32 -23.05
C ASP A 572 4.10 -18.39 -21.52
N GLU A 573 3.01 -18.82 -20.92
CA GLU A 573 2.87 -19.01 -19.47
C GLU A 573 2.72 -20.50 -19.12
N SER A 574 3.28 -21.36 -19.94
CA SER A 574 3.31 -22.80 -19.66
C SER A 574 4.18 -23.13 -18.45
N GLY A 575 3.95 -24.31 -17.87
CA GLY A 575 4.70 -24.79 -16.69
C GLY A 575 6.20 -24.89 -16.90
N SER A 576 6.67 -25.14 -18.13
CA SER A 576 8.08 -25.16 -18.51
C SER A 576 8.78 -23.81 -18.32
N MET A 577 8.02 -22.70 -18.42
CA MET A 577 8.53 -21.34 -18.19
C MET A 577 8.95 -21.09 -16.74
N ARG A 578 8.63 -21.96 -15.78
CA ARG A 578 9.14 -21.92 -14.40
C ARG A 578 10.61 -22.26 -14.31
N CYS A 579 11.11 -23.07 -15.26
CA CYS A 579 12.51 -23.48 -15.28
C CYS A 579 13.42 -22.34 -15.74
N TYR A 580 14.62 -22.24 -15.15
CA TYR A 580 15.67 -21.29 -15.56
C TYR A 580 15.22 -19.81 -15.55
N ASP A 581 14.32 -19.45 -14.64
CA ASP A 581 13.81 -18.08 -14.49
C ASP A 581 13.19 -17.47 -15.76
N ARG A 582 12.80 -18.27 -16.75
CA ARG A 582 12.24 -17.80 -18.04
C ARG A 582 11.07 -16.84 -17.86
N CYS A 583 10.16 -17.17 -16.94
CA CYS A 583 9.01 -16.32 -16.63
C CYS A 583 9.43 -14.96 -16.07
N THR A 584 10.49 -14.90 -15.25
CA THR A 584 11.04 -13.66 -14.71
C THR A 584 11.65 -12.80 -15.81
N TYR A 585 12.39 -13.40 -16.75
CA TYR A 585 12.92 -12.70 -17.92
C TYR A 585 11.81 -12.20 -18.85
N ALA A 586 10.78 -12.99 -19.09
CA ALA A 586 9.62 -12.61 -19.90
C ALA A 586 8.87 -11.42 -19.28
N ARG A 587 8.66 -11.44 -17.97
CA ARG A 587 8.05 -10.32 -17.23
C ARG A 587 8.91 -9.06 -17.31
N ALA A 588 10.22 -9.17 -17.12
CA ALA A 588 11.14 -8.05 -17.24
C ALA A 588 11.15 -7.44 -18.65
N ALA A 589 11.16 -8.28 -19.69
CA ALA A 589 11.04 -7.83 -21.08
C ALA A 589 9.70 -7.11 -21.34
N ALA A 590 8.59 -7.62 -20.80
CA ALA A 590 7.27 -7.00 -20.88
C ALA A 590 7.25 -5.61 -20.22
N ILE A 591 7.83 -5.46 -19.04
CA ILE A 591 7.95 -4.16 -18.34
C ILE A 591 8.76 -3.16 -19.17
N ILE A 592 9.90 -3.58 -19.69
CA ILE A 592 10.78 -2.73 -20.52
C ILE A 592 10.05 -2.26 -21.79
N LEU A 593 9.38 -3.19 -22.49
CA LEU A 593 8.66 -2.90 -23.72
C LEU A 593 7.43 -2.04 -23.49
N HIS A 594 6.68 -2.30 -22.41
CA HIS A 594 5.53 -1.49 -22.04
C HIS A 594 5.93 -0.04 -21.76
N ASP A 595 6.90 0.20 -20.86
CA ASP A 595 7.38 1.54 -20.53
C ASP A 595 7.95 2.26 -21.75
N PHE A 596 8.68 1.53 -22.59
CA PHE A 596 9.20 2.06 -23.84
C PHE A 596 8.10 2.54 -24.79
N CYS A 597 7.09 1.72 -25.01
CA CYS A 597 5.98 2.04 -25.91
C CYS A 597 5.09 3.15 -25.35
N ASP A 598 4.80 3.12 -24.05
CA ASP A 598 4.00 4.13 -23.36
C ASP A 598 4.63 5.53 -23.51
N LYS A 599 5.92 5.66 -23.23
CA LYS A 599 6.64 6.94 -23.34
C LYS A 599 6.80 7.47 -24.75
N LEU A 600 6.71 6.64 -25.76
CA LEU A 600 6.79 7.02 -27.18
C LEU A 600 5.44 7.11 -27.89
N ASP A 601 4.33 6.99 -27.17
CA ASP A 601 2.98 6.94 -27.72
C ASP A 601 2.81 5.82 -28.79
N ILE A 602 3.52 4.69 -28.61
CA ILE A 602 3.41 3.52 -29.48
C ILE A 602 2.32 2.61 -28.92
N PRO A 603 1.24 2.31 -29.67
CA PRO A 603 0.24 1.35 -29.22
C PRO A 603 0.86 -0.01 -28.95
N ILE A 604 0.63 -0.54 -27.74
CA ILE A 604 1.13 -1.86 -27.34
C ILE A 604 0.00 -2.70 -26.76
N MET A 605 0.03 -4.00 -27.09
CA MET A 605 -0.85 -5.02 -26.53
C MET A 605 0.02 -6.15 -25.98
N ILE A 606 -0.24 -6.60 -24.75
CA ILE A 606 0.54 -7.65 -24.08
C ILE A 606 -0.42 -8.72 -23.55
N TYR A 607 -0.19 -9.96 -23.99
CA TYR A 607 -0.95 -11.13 -23.57
C TYR A 607 -0.04 -12.24 -23.07
N GLY A 608 -0.48 -12.91 -22.00
CA GLY A 608 0.02 -14.21 -21.62
C GLY A 608 -0.95 -15.29 -22.09
N HIS A 609 -0.49 -16.53 -22.28
CA HIS A 609 -1.37 -17.64 -22.62
C HIS A 609 -0.95 -18.94 -21.94
N THR A 610 -1.97 -19.73 -21.62
CA THR A 610 -1.86 -21.12 -21.15
C THR A 610 -3.09 -21.90 -21.57
N THR A 611 -3.08 -23.22 -21.42
CA THR A 611 -4.28 -24.04 -21.57
C THR A 611 -4.83 -24.39 -20.19
N GLY A 612 -6.16 -24.31 -20.05
CA GLY A 612 -6.89 -24.80 -18.89
C GLY A 612 -7.49 -26.18 -19.17
N ASP A 613 -8.32 -26.64 -18.24
CA ASP A 613 -9.09 -27.83 -18.41
C ASP A 613 -10.06 -27.76 -19.64
N ASP A 614 -10.48 -28.89 -20.19
CA ASP A 614 -11.53 -29.00 -21.20
C ASP A 614 -11.32 -28.24 -22.53
N TYR A 615 -10.14 -28.33 -23.12
CA TYR A 615 -9.86 -27.68 -24.42
C TYR A 615 -10.04 -26.14 -24.41
N GLU A 616 -9.87 -25.50 -23.24
CA GLU A 616 -9.89 -24.05 -23.10
C GLU A 616 -8.48 -23.47 -23.23
N VAL A 617 -8.27 -22.55 -24.16
CA VAL A 617 -7.06 -21.71 -24.21
C VAL A 617 -7.35 -20.40 -23.47
N GLN A 618 -6.63 -20.15 -22.40
CA GLN A 618 -6.77 -18.95 -21.59
C GLN A 618 -5.76 -17.90 -22.04
N LEU A 619 -6.25 -16.72 -22.35
CA LEU A 619 -5.47 -15.55 -22.70
C LEU A 619 -5.56 -14.51 -21.59
N PHE A 620 -4.44 -14.17 -20.98
CA PHE A 620 -4.35 -13.13 -19.95
C PHE A 620 -4.00 -11.80 -20.59
N SER A 621 -4.94 -10.85 -20.60
CA SER A 621 -4.73 -9.51 -21.13
C SER A 621 -4.08 -8.63 -20.06
N TYR A 622 -2.82 -8.30 -20.23
CA TYR A 622 -2.05 -7.42 -19.34
C TYR A 622 -2.07 -5.97 -19.81
N ALA A 623 -1.93 -5.73 -21.10
CA ALA A 623 -2.05 -4.42 -21.71
C ALA A 623 -2.84 -4.47 -23.01
N GLU A 624 -3.60 -3.41 -23.27
CA GLU A 624 -4.40 -3.25 -24.48
C GLU A 624 -3.98 -2.00 -25.24
N PHE A 625 -4.22 -1.98 -26.56
CA PHE A 625 -3.90 -0.83 -27.41
C PHE A 625 -4.57 0.47 -26.93
N ASP A 626 -5.78 0.37 -26.41
CA ASP A 626 -6.59 1.48 -25.95
C ASP A 626 -7.01 1.20 -24.50
N GLY A 627 -6.11 1.45 -23.54
CA GLY A 627 -6.38 1.27 -22.11
C GLY A 627 -7.32 2.33 -21.55
N TYR A 628 -8.12 1.99 -20.56
CA TYR A 628 -8.98 2.93 -19.83
C TYR A 628 -8.32 3.50 -18.58
N ASP A 629 -7.35 2.77 -18.04
CA ASP A 629 -6.58 3.17 -16.88
C ASP A 629 -5.06 3.07 -17.14
N ASN A 630 -4.26 3.66 -16.26
CA ASN A 630 -2.79 3.61 -16.35
C ASN A 630 -2.21 2.43 -15.55
N ASN A 631 -3.02 1.38 -15.28
CA ASN A 631 -2.65 0.28 -14.41
C ASN A 631 -2.07 -0.93 -15.17
N ASP A 632 -1.96 -0.88 -16.47
CA ASP A 632 -1.43 -1.99 -17.27
C ASP A 632 -0.02 -2.41 -16.84
N LYS A 633 0.84 -1.46 -16.47
CA LYS A 633 2.18 -1.73 -15.93
C LYS A 633 2.16 -2.62 -14.67
N TYR A 634 1.15 -2.50 -13.83
CA TYR A 634 1.01 -3.30 -12.61
C TYR A 634 0.43 -4.69 -12.92
N ARG A 635 -0.46 -4.79 -13.92
CA ARG A 635 -1.00 -6.07 -14.39
C ARG A 635 0.10 -7.01 -14.90
N LEU A 636 1.21 -6.46 -15.41
CA LEU A 636 2.38 -7.23 -15.84
C LEU A 636 3.00 -8.07 -14.70
N MET A 637 2.76 -7.71 -13.44
CA MET A 637 3.27 -8.48 -12.31
C MET A 637 2.55 -9.81 -12.09
N ASP A 638 1.36 -10.01 -12.67
CA ASP A 638 0.62 -11.28 -12.66
C ASP A 638 1.14 -12.31 -13.68
N ILE A 639 2.08 -11.94 -14.57
CA ILE A 639 2.74 -12.87 -15.49
C ILE A 639 3.39 -13.99 -14.70
N ALA A 640 2.94 -15.24 -14.87
CA ALA A 640 3.39 -16.39 -14.10
C ALA A 640 3.33 -17.67 -14.94
N ALA A 641 4.22 -18.62 -14.65
CA ALA A 641 4.13 -19.96 -15.24
C ALA A 641 2.94 -20.73 -14.66
N ARG A 642 2.08 -21.29 -15.54
CA ARG A 642 0.80 -21.94 -15.20
C ARG A 642 0.79 -23.40 -15.62
N ASP A 643 0.02 -23.75 -16.67
CA ASP A 643 -0.21 -25.12 -17.11
C ASP A 643 0.45 -25.45 -18.47
N CYS A 644 -0.25 -26.12 -19.37
CA CYS A 644 0.22 -26.44 -20.72
C CYS A 644 0.09 -25.24 -21.67
N ASN A 645 0.58 -25.36 -22.91
CA ASN A 645 0.49 -24.29 -23.91
C ASN A 645 0.04 -24.77 -25.28
N ARG A 646 -0.79 -23.93 -25.91
CA ARG A 646 -1.26 -24.08 -27.29
C ARG A 646 -1.03 -22.78 -28.04
N ASP A 647 0.24 -22.53 -28.36
CA ASP A 647 0.74 -21.26 -28.92
C ASP A 647 -0.02 -20.81 -30.15
N GLY A 648 -0.40 -21.74 -31.04
CA GLY A 648 -1.03 -21.40 -32.34
C GLY A 648 -2.37 -20.69 -32.19
N ALA A 649 -3.22 -21.13 -31.25
CA ALA A 649 -4.52 -20.48 -31.02
C ALA A 649 -4.32 -19.06 -30.44
N ALA A 650 -3.43 -18.92 -29.46
CA ALA A 650 -3.09 -17.64 -28.87
C ALA A 650 -2.49 -16.66 -29.89
N LEU A 651 -1.55 -17.17 -30.69
CA LEU A 651 -0.87 -16.40 -31.72
C LEU A 651 -1.86 -15.89 -32.80
N ARG A 652 -2.83 -16.72 -33.23
CA ARG A 652 -3.86 -16.29 -34.18
C ARG A 652 -4.71 -15.18 -33.65
N PHE A 653 -5.14 -15.26 -32.37
CA PHE A 653 -5.92 -14.21 -31.74
C PHE A 653 -5.16 -12.88 -31.73
N VAL A 654 -3.93 -12.89 -31.20
CA VAL A 654 -3.10 -11.68 -31.06
C VAL A 654 -2.76 -11.07 -32.42
N ALA A 655 -2.37 -11.91 -33.39
CA ALA A 655 -2.07 -11.46 -34.75
C ALA A 655 -3.31 -10.87 -35.45
N GLU A 656 -4.50 -11.45 -35.25
CA GLU A 656 -5.73 -10.93 -35.84
C GLU A 656 -6.12 -9.56 -35.27
N GLN A 657 -5.94 -9.36 -33.94
CA GLN A 657 -6.15 -8.03 -33.32
C GLN A 657 -5.14 -6.99 -33.86
N LEU A 658 -3.88 -7.39 -34.01
CA LEU A 658 -2.83 -6.53 -34.54
C LEU A 658 -3.08 -6.14 -36.01
N THR A 659 -3.62 -7.04 -36.84
CA THR A 659 -3.95 -6.72 -38.24
C THR A 659 -5.00 -5.64 -38.39
N LYS A 660 -5.91 -5.48 -37.41
CA LYS A 660 -6.97 -4.46 -37.41
C LYS A 660 -6.44 -3.05 -37.15
N ARG A 661 -5.20 -2.93 -36.67
CA ARG A 661 -4.58 -1.62 -36.36
C ARG A 661 -4.27 -0.85 -37.66
N PRO A 662 -4.39 0.49 -37.63
CA PRO A 662 -4.12 1.33 -38.79
C PRO A 662 -2.63 1.57 -39.04
N GLU A 663 -1.76 1.33 -38.04
CA GLU A 663 -0.33 1.62 -38.11
C GLU A 663 0.35 0.87 -39.26
N GLU A 664 1.33 1.51 -39.87
CA GLU A 664 2.04 0.97 -41.03
C GLU A 664 2.90 -0.25 -40.69
N ILE A 665 3.61 -0.18 -39.57
CA ILE A 665 4.45 -1.26 -39.08
C ILE A 665 3.75 -1.97 -37.93
N LYS A 666 3.49 -3.25 -38.10
CA LYS A 666 2.83 -4.11 -37.12
C LYS A 666 3.81 -5.17 -36.66
N LEU A 667 4.32 -5.03 -35.45
CA LEU A 667 5.33 -5.90 -34.86
C LEU A 667 4.70 -6.84 -33.84
N LEU A 668 4.81 -8.15 -34.05
CA LEU A 668 4.40 -9.18 -33.11
C LEU A 668 5.66 -9.86 -32.55
N ILE A 669 5.82 -9.82 -31.23
CA ILE A 669 6.90 -10.47 -30.50
C ILE A 669 6.29 -11.64 -29.72
N LEU A 670 6.80 -12.84 -29.91
CA LEU A 670 6.46 -14.03 -29.14
C LEU A 670 7.63 -14.36 -28.21
N ILE A 671 7.35 -14.54 -26.90
CA ILE A 671 8.30 -15.09 -25.94
C ILE A 671 7.81 -16.49 -25.54
N SER A 672 8.52 -17.54 -25.94
CA SER A 672 8.20 -18.92 -25.66
C SER A 672 9.48 -19.75 -25.59
N ASP A 673 9.45 -20.90 -24.95
CA ASP A 673 10.53 -21.90 -25.01
C ASP A 673 10.50 -22.75 -26.28
N GLY A 674 9.49 -22.53 -27.15
CA GLY A 674 9.35 -23.20 -28.43
C GLY A 674 8.97 -24.67 -28.33
N GLN A 675 8.33 -25.10 -27.26
CA GLN A 675 7.88 -26.48 -27.05
C GLN A 675 6.37 -26.53 -26.74
N PRO A 676 5.49 -26.32 -27.74
CA PRO A 676 4.07 -26.49 -27.51
C PRO A 676 3.74 -27.88 -27.00
N ALA A 677 3.01 -27.93 -25.89
CA ALA A 677 2.67 -29.16 -25.18
C ALA A 677 1.25 -29.13 -24.68
N ASP A 678 0.31 -29.51 -25.54
CA ASP A 678 -1.09 -29.67 -25.17
C ASP A 678 -1.68 -30.92 -25.82
N THR A 679 -2.82 -31.39 -25.34
CA THR A 679 -3.50 -32.57 -25.82
C THR A 679 -3.81 -32.46 -27.32
N GLY A 680 -3.18 -33.30 -28.14
CA GLY A 680 -3.34 -33.29 -29.61
C GLY A 680 -2.65 -32.09 -30.32
N TYR A 681 -1.85 -31.29 -29.59
CA TYR A 681 -1.11 -30.17 -30.15
C TYR A 681 0.34 -30.15 -29.61
N HIS A 682 1.19 -30.99 -30.22
CA HIS A 682 2.61 -31.11 -29.85
C HIS A 682 3.45 -31.60 -31.05
N GLY A 683 4.75 -31.47 -30.96
CA GLY A 683 5.74 -31.93 -31.93
C GLY A 683 5.50 -31.33 -33.33
N THR A 684 5.58 -32.17 -34.39
CA THR A 684 5.50 -31.73 -35.79
C THR A 684 4.20 -31.04 -36.16
N ILE A 685 3.08 -31.47 -35.58
CA ILE A 685 1.76 -30.85 -35.83
C ILE A 685 1.74 -29.39 -35.39
N ALA A 686 2.23 -29.13 -34.18
CA ALA A 686 2.28 -27.80 -33.66
C ALA A 686 3.32 -26.94 -34.41
N GLU A 687 4.49 -27.49 -34.75
CA GLU A 687 5.51 -26.76 -35.51
C GLU A 687 5.05 -26.36 -36.92
N GLU A 688 4.33 -27.26 -37.61
CA GLU A 688 3.77 -26.98 -38.94
C GLU A 688 2.68 -25.91 -38.89
N ASP A 689 1.81 -25.96 -37.87
CA ASP A 689 0.79 -24.93 -37.66
C ASP A 689 1.43 -23.56 -37.37
N LEU A 690 2.40 -23.50 -36.46
CA LEU A 690 3.11 -22.26 -36.13
C LEU A 690 3.85 -21.64 -37.34
N ARG A 691 4.50 -22.47 -38.16
CA ARG A 691 5.10 -22.02 -39.42
C ARG A 691 4.04 -21.51 -40.40
N GLY A 692 2.91 -22.17 -40.49
CA GLY A 692 1.77 -21.75 -41.30
C GLY A 692 1.21 -20.38 -40.85
N ILE A 693 0.97 -20.21 -39.56
CA ILE A 693 0.48 -18.97 -38.98
C ILE A 693 1.46 -17.81 -39.24
N LYS A 694 2.76 -18.04 -39.02
CA LYS A 694 3.79 -17.03 -39.33
C LYS A 694 3.72 -16.60 -40.80
N GLN A 695 3.64 -17.53 -41.73
CA GLN A 695 3.57 -17.21 -43.16
C GLN A 695 2.27 -16.47 -43.53
N GLU A 696 1.13 -16.88 -42.97
CA GLU A 696 -0.18 -16.26 -43.19
C GLU A 696 -0.13 -14.77 -42.76
N TYR A 697 0.27 -14.50 -41.51
CA TYR A 697 0.25 -13.13 -40.99
C TYR A 697 1.37 -12.25 -41.54
N ARG A 698 2.49 -12.83 -41.94
CA ARG A 698 3.51 -12.09 -42.71
C ARG A 698 2.95 -11.58 -44.04
N ARG A 699 2.12 -12.36 -44.72
CA ARG A 699 1.41 -11.91 -45.95
C ARG A 699 0.39 -10.81 -45.65
N LYS A 700 -0.18 -10.78 -44.46
CA LYS A 700 -1.07 -9.72 -43.97
C LYS A 700 -0.31 -8.48 -43.46
N GLY A 701 1.03 -8.43 -43.58
CA GLY A 701 1.84 -7.29 -43.19
C GLY A 701 2.31 -7.26 -41.75
N VAL A 702 2.18 -8.38 -41.01
CA VAL A 702 2.67 -8.48 -39.64
C VAL A 702 4.14 -8.92 -39.65
N LEU A 703 5.00 -8.15 -39.00
CA LEU A 703 6.38 -8.51 -38.73
C LEU A 703 6.42 -9.41 -37.50
N PHE A 704 6.99 -10.59 -37.67
CA PHE A 704 7.03 -11.59 -36.63
C PHE A 704 8.44 -11.75 -36.07
N VAL A 705 8.59 -11.72 -34.74
CA VAL A 705 9.83 -11.97 -34.03
C VAL A 705 9.56 -12.95 -32.91
N ALA A 706 10.28 -14.07 -32.89
CA ALA A 706 10.24 -15.03 -31.79
C ALA A 706 11.47 -14.78 -30.90
N ALA A 707 11.22 -14.55 -29.61
CA ALA A 707 12.24 -14.29 -28.62
C ALA A 707 12.56 -15.55 -27.82
N ALA A 708 13.83 -15.96 -27.83
CA ALA A 708 14.33 -17.10 -27.09
C ALA A 708 15.07 -16.68 -25.82
N ILE A 709 14.92 -17.46 -24.75
CA ILE A 709 15.60 -17.26 -23.46
C ILE A 709 16.49 -18.48 -23.18
N GLY A 710 17.80 -18.23 -22.98
CA GLY A 710 18.72 -19.29 -22.58
C GLY A 710 18.95 -20.36 -23.66
N ASN A 711 18.69 -21.61 -23.33
CA ASN A 711 18.97 -22.79 -24.16
C ASN A 711 17.91 -23.11 -25.22
N ASP A 712 16.81 -22.33 -25.30
CA ASP A 712 15.66 -22.61 -26.17
C ASP A 712 15.90 -22.14 -27.62
N LYS A 713 17.05 -21.62 -27.92
CA LYS A 713 17.44 -21.05 -29.23
C LYS A 713 17.20 -22.04 -30.38
N GLU A 714 17.61 -23.29 -30.18
CA GLU A 714 17.50 -24.32 -31.22
C GLU A 714 16.05 -24.64 -31.60
N ASN A 715 15.14 -24.68 -30.61
CA ASN A 715 13.72 -24.92 -30.84
C ASN A 715 13.07 -23.75 -31.55
N ILE A 716 13.33 -22.54 -31.07
CA ILE A 716 12.79 -21.29 -31.65
C ILE A 716 13.35 -21.08 -33.08
N GLU A 717 14.63 -21.29 -33.33
CA GLU A 717 15.23 -21.18 -34.67
C GLU A 717 14.67 -22.23 -35.63
N ARG A 718 14.44 -23.48 -35.18
CA ARG A 718 13.82 -24.53 -35.99
C ARG A 718 12.41 -24.20 -36.46
N ILE A 719 11.61 -23.54 -35.62
CA ILE A 719 10.21 -23.18 -35.90
C ILE A 719 10.15 -21.87 -36.69
N TYR A 720 10.89 -20.85 -36.23
CA TYR A 720 10.74 -19.48 -36.70
C TYR A 720 11.86 -18.98 -37.62
N GLY A 721 12.96 -19.72 -37.77
CA GLY A 721 14.07 -19.41 -38.65
C GLY A 721 14.61 -17.99 -38.45
N ASP A 722 14.76 -17.22 -39.58
CA ASP A 722 15.33 -15.86 -39.56
C ASP A 722 14.58 -14.82 -38.70
N SER A 723 13.41 -15.17 -38.14
CA SER A 723 12.59 -14.29 -37.30
C SER A 723 12.85 -14.47 -35.81
N TYR A 724 14.01 -14.97 -35.44
CA TYR A 724 14.39 -15.26 -34.08
C TYR A 724 15.26 -14.13 -33.46
N MET A 725 15.10 -13.91 -32.20
CA MET A 725 15.87 -12.95 -31.39
C MET A 725 16.21 -13.57 -30.02
N ASP A 726 17.48 -13.55 -29.65
CA ASP A 726 17.93 -13.97 -28.34
C ASP A 726 17.78 -12.82 -27.33
N ILE A 727 17.00 -13.04 -26.27
CA ILE A 727 16.78 -12.08 -25.17
C ILE A 727 17.32 -12.58 -23.82
N THR A 728 18.27 -13.51 -23.84
CA THR A 728 18.90 -14.00 -22.62
C THR A 728 19.59 -12.89 -21.82
N ASP A 729 20.15 -11.90 -22.52
CA ASP A 729 20.62 -10.66 -21.91
C ASP A 729 19.67 -9.52 -22.28
N LEU A 730 18.92 -9.04 -21.28
CA LEU A 730 17.96 -7.94 -21.44
C LEU A 730 18.65 -6.60 -21.76
N SER A 731 19.93 -6.43 -21.45
CA SER A 731 20.68 -5.24 -21.80
C SER A 731 20.92 -5.12 -23.32
N ASP A 732 20.90 -6.22 -24.05
CA ASP A 732 20.98 -6.28 -25.50
C ASP A 732 19.65 -6.02 -26.21
N LEU A 733 18.53 -6.14 -25.51
CA LEU A 733 17.19 -5.95 -26.07
C LEU A 733 17.03 -4.65 -26.87
N PRO A 734 17.54 -3.49 -26.38
CA PRO A 734 17.50 -2.24 -27.13
C PRO A 734 18.17 -2.30 -28.51
N ALA A 735 19.36 -2.90 -28.59
CA ALA A 735 20.11 -3.00 -29.82
C ALA A 735 19.45 -3.97 -30.80
N LYS A 736 19.00 -5.12 -30.33
CA LYS A 736 18.38 -6.18 -31.14
C LYS A 736 17.02 -5.73 -31.69
N LEU A 737 16.15 -5.17 -30.87
CA LEU A 737 14.84 -4.66 -31.29
C LEU A 737 15.00 -3.51 -32.30
N THR A 738 15.91 -2.60 -32.00
CA THR A 738 16.22 -1.49 -32.90
C THR A 738 16.71 -1.97 -34.28
N ALA A 739 17.51 -3.03 -34.32
CA ALA A 739 17.99 -3.62 -35.59
C ALA A 739 16.83 -4.26 -36.38
N VAL A 740 15.88 -4.92 -35.71
CA VAL A 740 14.68 -5.46 -36.38
C VAL A 740 13.83 -4.36 -36.98
N VAL A 741 13.49 -3.34 -36.20
CA VAL A 741 12.68 -2.20 -36.68
C VAL A 741 13.41 -1.47 -37.84
N LYS A 742 14.71 -1.25 -37.72
CA LYS A 742 15.54 -0.58 -38.78
C LYS A 742 15.53 -1.34 -40.09
N ARG A 743 15.57 -2.66 -40.09
CA ARG A 743 15.54 -3.49 -41.28
C ARG A 743 14.28 -3.26 -42.10
N HIS A 744 13.16 -2.90 -41.48
CA HIS A 744 11.86 -2.71 -42.09
C HIS A 744 11.49 -1.26 -42.37
N ILE A 745 12.11 -0.29 -41.70
CA ILE A 745 11.98 1.14 -42.02
C ILE A 745 12.77 1.54 -43.31
N ARG A 746 13.70 0.71 -43.75
CA ARG A 746 14.56 0.99 -44.89
C ARG A 746 14.10 0.43 -46.24
N VAL A 747 12.89 -0.06 -46.34
CA VAL A 747 12.35 -0.53 -47.62
C VAL A 747 11.69 0.57 -48.45
#